data_69316495c5452a167465431c38dda969
#
_entry.id   69316495c5452a167465431c38dda969
#
_cell.length_a   1.000
_cell.length_b   1.000
_cell.length_c   1.000
_cell.angle_alpha   90.00
_cell.angle_beta   90.00
_cell.angle_gamma   90.00
#
_symmetry.space_group_name_H-M   'P 1'
#
loop_
_entity.id
_entity.type
_entity.pdbx_description
1 polymer ?
#
loop_
_entity_poly.entity_id
_entity_poly.type
_entity_poly.pdbx_seq_one_letter_code
_entity_poly.pdbx_strand_id
1 'polypeptide(L)'
;MAGIVIGAIVGSVVSEAVGAVVADAVLGMVIESGITAAAADVLGASLATASFIGGATGLVAGGVASLAVQSVIGSNGPSSAQSAVAAAQAQGILLNSQSNVDPIPVIYGRRRVGGTRVLIEVSGASNEYLHIVVVLAEGPVAAIDNVYLDDLLATDAKFAGLVTVNKHLGTASESADSDLISAVPKWTTECKLANCAYVYVKLKYDSNAFSGLPTITADVRGRTLYDPCDGQTRYSNNAALAVRDYLTNPLYGRGISAANLDDVSFIAAASACDARITSPAFSDTFTADAASDTLTFAQALPIDTGDGIKVSTVATLPTPLTATTTYYAIKSTDTAYQLATSAANAFAGIAVDITSAGVGTHTLTQADYAAYTCDGTVDTNQTAYDNIRALLTACRGMLIFSGGKYRLVLDIATTASSFGFTESNITGSWVISQAGKRVKYNRVTAGFYNPAKKWQPDLAMIESTLLRATDNALILEAKIDLPFTANSYRAQNIGQLTLNQSRYGLVVKFSAFQEGLRCEVGDVVPITHSTPGWSAKLFRILQIEIKDNDEVYVVAREYNASIYTQAVLAPAAVIAESNLPDPFSVPTVTGLTLASGTAELLRLADGSVISRIRVGWTAPSDIYAQKGQIEVQSRIANESAWSP
;
A
#
# COMPACT_ATOMS: atom_id res chain seq x y z
N MET A 1 -44.00 -2.05 -4.13
CA MET A 1 -42.77 -2.80 -4.45
C MET A 1 -41.61 -1.84 -4.21
N ALA A 2 -40.64 -2.23 -3.41
CA ALA A 2 -39.49 -1.37 -3.19
C ALA A 2 -38.72 -1.25 -4.52
N GLY A 3 -38.45 -0.02 -4.96
CA GLY A 3 -37.68 0.22 -6.18
C GLY A 3 -36.31 -0.44 -6.12
N ILE A 4 -35.83 -0.98 -7.22
CA ILE A 4 -34.51 -1.59 -7.32
C ILE A 4 -33.51 -0.42 -7.50
N VAL A 5 -32.67 -0.18 -6.48
CA VAL A 5 -31.58 0.78 -6.58
C VAL A 5 -30.34 0.04 -7.08
N ILE A 6 -29.84 0.43 -8.24
CA ILE A 6 -28.57 -0.05 -8.78
C ILE A 6 -27.50 0.95 -8.42
N GLY A 7 -26.63 0.56 -7.50
CA GLY A 7 -25.58 1.45 -7.01
C GLY A 7 -24.19 0.82 -7.10
N ALA A 8 -23.16 1.64 -7.07
CA ALA A 8 -21.77 1.23 -7.10
C ALA A 8 -21.07 1.50 -5.77
N ILE A 9 -20.26 0.54 -5.31
CA ILE A 9 -19.26 0.78 -4.27
C ILE A 9 -18.04 1.39 -4.96
N VAL A 10 -17.75 2.66 -4.66
CA VAL A 10 -16.63 3.38 -5.25
C VAL A 10 -15.42 3.25 -4.34
N GLY A 11 -14.40 2.60 -4.79
CA GLY A 11 -13.14 2.37 -4.06
C GLY A 11 -12.06 3.41 -4.34
N SER A 12 -12.39 4.49 -5.02
CA SER A 12 -11.46 5.59 -5.25
C SER A 12 -12.07 6.92 -4.90
N VAL A 13 -11.22 7.87 -4.69
CA VAL A 13 -11.51 9.22 -4.26
C VAL A 13 -12.51 9.89 -5.20
N VAL A 14 -13.76 9.91 -4.78
CA VAL A 14 -14.78 10.78 -5.33
C VAL A 14 -14.79 12.05 -4.47
N SER A 15 -14.87 13.23 -5.06
CA SER A 15 -14.79 14.49 -4.29
C SER A 15 -15.94 14.60 -3.26
N GLU A 16 -15.68 15.26 -2.16
CA GLU A 16 -16.66 15.54 -1.08
C GLU A 16 -18.02 16.04 -1.59
N ALA A 17 -18.00 16.81 -2.69
CA ALA A 17 -19.22 17.30 -3.30
C ALA A 17 -20.14 16.19 -3.82
N VAL A 18 -19.58 15.11 -4.34
CA VAL A 18 -20.37 13.97 -4.80
C VAL A 18 -20.93 13.21 -3.60
N GLY A 19 -20.14 13.06 -2.54
CA GLY A 19 -20.57 12.46 -1.30
C GLY A 19 -21.73 13.21 -0.64
N ALA A 20 -21.60 14.52 -0.50
CA ALA A 20 -22.65 15.37 0.08
C ALA A 20 -23.94 15.38 -0.75
N VAL A 21 -23.81 15.43 -2.07
CA VAL A 21 -24.97 15.45 -2.98
C VAL A 21 -25.72 14.11 -2.98
N VAL A 22 -24.98 13.00 -2.86
CA VAL A 22 -25.59 11.66 -2.79
C VAL A 22 -26.21 11.42 -1.39
N ALA A 23 -25.61 11.94 -0.33
CA ALA A 23 -26.18 11.86 1.03
C ALA A 23 -27.50 12.61 1.15
N ASP A 24 -27.60 13.83 0.59
CA ASP A 24 -28.84 14.60 0.56
C ASP A 24 -29.97 13.87 -0.20
N ALA A 25 -29.62 13.16 -1.29
CA ALA A 25 -30.60 12.37 -2.02
C ALA A 25 -31.15 11.20 -1.20
N VAL A 26 -30.29 10.53 -0.42
CA VAL A 26 -30.70 9.42 0.46
C VAL A 26 -31.51 9.93 1.66
N LEU A 27 -31.13 11.08 2.22
CA LEU A 27 -31.88 11.70 3.32
C LEU A 27 -33.28 12.15 2.86
N GLY A 28 -33.40 12.71 1.65
CA GLY A 28 -34.68 13.06 1.04
C GLY A 28 -35.60 11.85 0.85
N MET A 29 -35.07 10.72 0.39
CA MET A 29 -35.83 9.47 0.21
C MET A 29 -36.32 8.86 1.54
N VAL A 30 -35.53 8.97 2.62
CA VAL A 30 -35.94 8.49 3.96
C VAL A 30 -37.08 9.33 4.54
N ILE A 31 -37.11 10.62 4.26
CA ILE A 31 -38.17 11.54 4.73
C ILE A 31 -39.46 11.34 3.92
N GLU A 32 -39.38 11.07 2.63
CA GLU A 32 -40.55 10.83 1.78
C GLU A 32 -41.19 9.45 2.00
N SER A 33 -40.45 8.47 2.56
CA SER A 33 -40.95 7.12 2.85
C SER A 33 -41.85 6.99 4.09
N GLY A 34 -42.25 8.08 4.73
CA GLY A 34 -43.27 8.08 5.77
C GLY A 34 -42.83 7.55 7.15
N ILE A 35 -41.55 7.59 7.47
CA ILE A 35 -41.02 7.30 8.77
C ILE A 35 -41.44 8.43 9.74
N THR A 36 -42.24 8.10 10.77
CA THR A 36 -42.77 9.09 11.71
C THR A 36 -41.67 9.76 12.54
N ALA A 37 -41.91 11.00 12.97
CA ALA A 37 -40.97 11.83 13.73
C ALA A 37 -40.38 11.16 14.99
N ALA A 38 -41.03 10.16 15.55
CA ALA A 38 -40.54 9.37 16.68
C ALA A 38 -39.36 8.44 16.33
N ALA A 39 -39.23 8.04 15.06
CA ALA A 39 -38.07 7.26 14.58
C ALA A 39 -36.87 8.17 14.25
N ALA A 40 -37.14 9.44 13.93
CA ALA A 40 -36.09 10.44 13.65
C ALA A 40 -35.35 10.86 14.94
N ASP A 41 -36.02 10.89 16.09
CA ASP A 41 -35.38 11.21 17.38
C ASP A 41 -34.47 10.10 17.90
N VAL A 42 -34.74 8.83 17.58
CA VAL A 42 -33.84 7.70 17.89
C VAL A 42 -32.66 7.68 16.94
N LEU A 43 -32.82 8.14 15.69
CA LEU A 43 -31.73 8.30 14.71
C LEU A 43 -30.87 9.56 14.97
N GLY A 44 -31.47 10.62 15.56
CA GLY A 44 -30.78 11.87 15.88
C GLY A 44 -29.77 11.77 17.02
N ALA A 45 -29.90 10.77 17.89
CA ALA A 45 -28.98 10.57 19.02
C ALA A 45 -27.62 10.01 18.64
N SER A 46 -27.42 9.56 17.38
CA SER A 46 -26.11 9.11 16.90
C SER A 46 -25.98 9.21 15.38
N LEU A 47 -25.87 10.43 14.87
CA LEU A 47 -25.40 10.61 13.47
C LEU A 47 -24.00 10.01 13.25
N ALA A 48 -23.23 9.78 14.30
CA ALA A 48 -21.99 8.98 14.26
C ALA A 48 -22.26 7.47 14.09
N THR A 49 -23.44 6.97 14.52
CA THR A 49 -23.82 5.55 14.43
C THR A 49 -24.72 5.28 13.21
N ALA A 50 -25.35 6.30 12.63
CA ALA A 50 -26.21 6.16 11.46
C ALA A 50 -25.42 5.76 10.20
N SER A 51 -24.17 6.19 10.07
CA SER A 51 -23.25 5.71 9.03
C SER A 51 -22.92 4.22 9.17
N PHE A 52 -23.03 3.65 10.38
CA PHE A 52 -22.79 2.24 10.66
C PHE A 52 -24.00 1.37 10.29
N ILE A 53 -25.22 1.81 10.60
CA ILE A 53 -26.45 1.05 10.36
C ILE A 53 -26.85 1.07 8.88
N GLY A 54 -26.64 2.19 8.19
CA GLY A 54 -26.86 2.29 6.74
C GLY A 54 -25.95 1.37 5.91
N GLY A 55 -24.71 1.13 6.37
CA GLY A 55 -23.77 0.22 5.70
C GLY A 55 -24.17 -1.26 5.78
N ALA A 56 -24.77 -1.70 6.89
CA ALA A 56 -25.10 -3.11 7.10
C ALA A 56 -26.42 -3.53 6.40
N THR A 57 -27.41 -2.66 6.32
CA THR A 57 -28.71 -2.96 5.71
C THR A 57 -28.70 -2.83 4.18
N GLY A 58 -27.80 -2.02 3.62
CA GLY A 58 -27.70 -1.82 2.19
C GLY A 58 -27.12 -2.99 1.40
N LEU A 59 -26.35 -3.87 2.02
CA LEU A 59 -25.86 -5.10 1.40
C LEU A 59 -26.98 -6.14 1.20
N VAL A 60 -28.06 -6.08 1.96
CA VAL A 60 -29.18 -7.03 1.91
C VAL A 60 -30.28 -6.57 0.96
N ALA A 61 -30.40 -5.27 0.67
CA ALA A 61 -31.54 -4.70 -0.05
C ALA A 61 -31.22 -4.16 -1.46
N GLY A 62 -30.04 -4.44 -2.03
CA GLY A 62 -29.72 -4.05 -3.40
C GLY A 62 -29.59 -2.55 -3.68
N GLY A 63 -29.52 -1.75 -2.66
CA GLY A 63 -29.45 -0.31 -2.82
C GLY A 63 -28.54 0.36 -1.82
N VAL A 64 -27.26 0.46 -2.02
CA VAL A 64 -26.46 1.47 -1.31
C VAL A 64 -25.09 1.73 -1.92
N ALA A 65 -25.04 2.29 -3.06
CA ALA A 65 -23.84 2.94 -3.54
C ALA A 65 -23.63 4.33 -2.95
N SER A 66 -24.66 4.91 -2.38
CA SER A 66 -24.64 6.31 -1.95
C SER A 66 -23.91 6.58 -0.64
N LEU A 67 -23.89 5.62 0.28
CA LEU A 67 -23.24 5.79 1.60
C LEU A 67 -21.74 5.46 1.57
N ALA A 68 -21.29 4.62 0.65
CA ALA A 68 -19.88 4.30 0.49
C ALA A 68 -19.03 5.51 0.06
N VAL A 69 -19.61 6.42 -0.68
CA VAL A 69 -18.94 7.63 -1.15
C VAL A 69 -18.59 8.58 0.00
N GLN A 70 -19.42 8.65 1.03
CA GLN A 70 -19.21 9.55 2.17
C GLN A 70 -18.06 9.15 3.09
N SER A 71 -17.76 7.87 3.18
CA SER A 71 -16.73 7.39 4.12
C SER A 71 -15.31 7.38 3.54
N VAL A 72 -15.16 7.51 2.21
CA VAL A 72 -13.85 7.69 1.57
C VAL A 72 -13.40 9.15 1.61
N ILE A 73 -14.35 10.06 1.81
CA ILE A 73 -14.13 11.49 1.77
C ILE A 73 -14.57 12.08 3.10
N GLY A 74 -13.90 11.69 4.17
CA GLY A 74 -14.00 12.45 5.41
C GLY A 74 -13.55 13.88 5.14
N SER A 75 -14.35 14.84 5.56
CA SER A 75 -14.11 16.28 5.46
C SER A 75 -12.88 16.78 6.23
N ASN A 76 -12.23 15.86 6.91
CA ASN A 76 -10.93 16.05 7.53
C ASN A 76 -10.09 14.88 7.04
N GLY A 77 -8.95 15.16 6.41
CA GLY A 77 -7.91 14.15 6.21
C GLY A 77 -7.75 13.34 7.50
N PRO A 78 -7.23 12.11 7.45
CA PRO A 78 -7.17 11.26 8.62
C PRO A 78 -6.69 12.12 9.78
N SER A 79 -7.48 12.18 10.85
CA SER A 79 -7.06 12.90 12.04
C SER A 79 -5.70 12.36 12.44
N SER A 80 -4.86 13.13 13.10
CA SER A 80 -3.57 12.63 13.61
C SER A 80 -3.74 11.29 14.35
N ALA A 81 -4.93 11.06 14.92
CA ALA A 81 -5.31 9.79 15.53
C ALA A 81 -5.53 8.67 14.48
N GLN A 82 -6.16 8.93 13.33
CA GLN A 82 -6.36 7.91 12.29
C GLN A 82 -5.05 7.53 11.60
N SER A 83 -4.17 8.48 11.32
CA SER A 83 -2.82 8.17 10.81
C SER A 83 -1.96 7.44 11.85
N ALA A 84 -2.11 7.75 13.15
CA ALA A 84 -1.44 7.01 14.22
C ALA A 84 -2.01 5.59 14.36
N VAL A 85 -3.32 5.38 14.21
CA VAL A 85 -3.93 4.04 14.20
C VAL A 85 -3.49 3.23 13.00
N ALA A 86 -3.46 3.82 11.80
CA ALA A 86 -2.95 3.14 10.60
C ALA A 86 -1.46 2.79 10.73
N ALA A 87 -0.65 3.68 11.31
CA ALA A 87 0.76 3.40 11.60
C ALA A 87 0.92 2.31 12.67
N ALA A 88 0.10 2.32 13.71
CA ALA A 88 0.10 1.30 14.75
C ALA A 88 -0.35 -0.08 14.20
N GLN A 89 -1.36 -0.12 13.33
CA GLN A 89 -1.77 -1.34 12.63
C GLN A 89 -0.66 -1.86 11.71
N ALA A 90 0.02 -0.97 10.98
CA ALA A 90 1.14 -1.34 10.13
C ALA A 90 2.32 -1.90 10.94
N GLN A 91 2.62 -1.32 12.11
CA GLN A 91 3.62 -1.84 13.05
C GLN A 91 3.17 -3.17 13.64
N GLY A 92 1.87 -3.31 13.98
CA GLY A 92 1.31 -4.57 14.50
C GLY A 92 1.48 -5.74 13.52
N ILE A 93 1.35 -5.50 12.21
CA ILE A 93 1.59 -6.52 11.17
C ILE A 93 3.05 -6.97 11.13
N LEU A 94 4.01 -6.12 11.50
CA LEU A 94 5.44 -6.42 11.53
C LEU A 94 5.94 -6.94 12.88
N LEU A 95 5.09 -7.00 13.90
CA LEU A 95 5.41 -7.57 15.20
C LEU A 95 4.94 -9.01 15.28
N ASN A 96 5.60 -9.81 16.15
CA ASN A 96 5.07 -11.13 16.48
C ASN A 96 4.08 -10.98 17.63
N SER A 97 2.85 -11.38 17.40
CA SER A 97 1.87 -11.57 18.48
C SER A 97 2.04 -12.95 19.15
N GLN A 98 1.51 -13.07 20.34
CA GLN A 98 1.38 -14.33 21.07
C GLN A 98 -0.04 -14.35 21.63
N SER A 99 -1.00 -14.63 20.78
CA SER A 99 -2.42 -14.57 21.09
C SER A 99 -3.16 -15.76 20.50
N ASN A 100 -4.15 -16.26 21.21
CA ASN A 100 -4.99 -17.36 20.73
C ASN A 100 -6.19 -16.86 19.92
N VAL A 101 -6.39 -15.55 19.85
CA VAL A 101 -7.59 -14.91 19.27
C VAL A 101 -7.25 -13.92 18.16
N ASP A 102 -5.98 -13.67 17.89
CA ASP A 102 -5.59 -12.78 16.81
C ASP A 102 -5.94 -13.41 15.46
N PRO A 103 -6.52 -12.64 14.54
CA PRO A 103 -6.86 -13.14 13.22
C PRO A 103 -5.60 -13.43 12.42
N ILE A 104 -5.64 -14.53 11.66
CA ILE A 104 -4.61 -14.83 10.67
C ILE A 104 -4.87 -13.95 9.44
N PRO A 105 -3.90 -13.11 9.00
CA PRO A 105 -4.11 -12.22 7.88
C PRO A 105 -4.17 -12.97 6.55
N VAL A 106 -4.97 -12.47 5.61
CA VAL A 106 -4.94 -12.89 4.21
C VAL A 106 -4.08 -11.92 3.42
N ILE A 107 -3.10 -12.43 2.66
CA ILE A 107 -2.16 -11.61 1.91
C ILE A 107 -2.50 -11.66 0.42
N TYR A 108 -2.69 -10.48 -0.19
CA TYR A 108 -2.72 -10.30 -1.64
C TYR A 108 -1.43 -9.65 -2.10
N GLY A 109 -0.91 -10.09 -3.26
CA GLY A 109 0.37 -9.63 -3.75
C GLY A 109 1.52 -9.99 -2.80
N ARG A 110 2.46 -9.07 -2.58
CA ARG A 110 3.61 -9.25 -1.69
C ARG A 110 3.48 -8.40 -0.44
N ARG A 111 3.78 -8.97 0.71
CA ARG A 111 3.81 -8.22 1.98
C ARG A 111 4.82 -8.83 2.95
N ARG A 112 5.50 -7.98 3.74
CA ARG A 112 6.26 -8.42 4.92
C ARG A 112 5.33 -8.47 6.13
N VAL A 113 5.35 -9.59 6.84
CA VAL A 113 4.49 -9.85 8.01
C VAL A 113 5.28 -10.50 9.14
N GLY A 114 4.88 -10.24 10.38
CA GLY A 114 5.48 -10.82 11.58
C GLY A 114 4.73 -12.06 12.07
N GLY A 115 3.41 -12.07 11.97
CA GLY A 115 2.57 -13.23 12.33
C GLY A 115 2.48 -13.56 13.82
N THR A 116 1.83 -14.68 14.11
CA THR A 116 1.54 -15.14 15.47
C THR A 116 2.46 -16.30 15.86
N ARG A 117 3.14 -16.18 17.00
CA ARG A 117 3.94 -17.25 17.59
C ARG A 117 3.02 -18.29 18.22
N VAL A 118 3.00 -19.48 17.67
CA VAL A 118 2.17 -20.60 18.16
C VAL A 118 2.95 -21.61 18.98
N LEU A 119 4.27 -21.62 18.87
CA LEU A 119 5.16 -22.45 19.67
C LEU A 119 6.44 -21.71 20.02
N ILE A 120 6.87 -21.82 21.26
CA ILE A 120 8.20 -21.45 21.74
C ILE A 120 8.63 -22.55 22.71
N GLU A 121 9.63 -23.32 22.33
CA GLU A 121 10.15 -24.44 23.13
C GLU A 121 11.68 -24.49 23.05
N VAL A 122 12.30 -25.13 24.03
CA VAL A 122 13.75 -25.30 24.07
C VAL A 122 14.14 -26.77 24.03
N SER A 123 15.32 -27.05 23.49
CA SER A 123 15.90 -28.43 23.50
C SER A 123 17.43 -28.40 23.66
N GLY A 124 18.01 -29.60 23.74
CA GLY A 124 19.43 -29.80 23.98
C GLY A 124 19.78 -29.92 25.45
N ALA A 125 21.00 -30.38 25.76
CA ALA A 125 21.42 -30.75 27.12
C ALA A 125 21.41 -29.57 28.11
N SER A 126 21.57 -28.31 27.59
CA SER A 126 21.58 -27.08 28.39
C SER A 126 20.62 -26.04 27.82
N ASN A 127 19.52 -26.48 27.18
CA ASN A 127 18.58 -25.61 26.46
C ASN A 127 19.27 -24.73 25.38
N GLU A 128 20.25 -25.34 24.70
CA GLU A 128 21.07 -24.62 23.71
C GLU A 128 20.33 -24.27 22.41
N TYR A 129 19.17 -24.90 22.16
CA TYR A 129 18.34 -24.63 21.00
C TYR A 129 16.99 -24.06 21.42
N LEU A 130 16.57 -23.02 20.72
CA LEU A 130 15.24 -22.42 20.83
C LEU A 130 14.47 -22.72 19.53
N HIS A 131 13.25 -23.23 19.68
CA HIS A 131 12.35 -23.59 18.59
C HIS A 131 11.16 -22.66 18.61
N ILE A 132 10.94 -21.98 17.50
CA ILE A 132 9.85 -21.00 17.35
C ILE A 132 9.05 -21.35 16.09
N VAL A 133 7.73 -21.43 16.22
CA VAL A 133 6.82 -21.53 15.09
C VAL A 133 6.00 -20.26 15.00
N VAL A 134 6.01 -19.63 13.83
CA VAL A 134 5.28 -18.38 13.56
C VAL A 134 4.35 -18.60 12.38
N VAL A 135 3.04 -18.46 12.61
CA VAL A 135 2.01 -18.47 11.57
C VAL A 135 1.96 -17.09 10.95
N LEU A 136 2.16 -17.00 9.64
CA LEU A 136 2.32 -15.75 8.90
C LEU A 136 1.02 -15.29 8.22
N ALA A 137 0.29 -16.24 7.61
CA ALA A 137 -0.89 -15.93 6.82
C ALA A 137 -1.82 -17.13 6.65
N GLU A 138 -3.06 -16.87 6.28
CA GLU A 138 -3.97 -17.87 5.73
C GLU A 138 -3.40 -18.45 4.43
N GLY A 139 -3.28 -19.76 4.36
CA GLY A 139 -2.69 -20.46 3.21
C GLY A 139 -3.73 -20.99 2.21
N PRO A 140 -3.29 -21.59 1.11
CA PRO A 140 -1.91 -21.61 0.67
C PRO A 140 -1.42 -20.25 0.15
N VAL A 141 -0.16 -19.93 0.45
CA VAL A 141 0.54 -18.79 -0.16
C VAL A 141 1.44 -19.25 -1.31
N ALA A 142 1.76 -18.36 -2.24
CA ALA A 142 2.59 -18.71 -3.39
C ALA A 142 4.06 -18.96 -2.99
N ALA A 143 4.60 -18.16 -2.08
CA ALA A 143 5.95 -18.36 -1.54
C ALA A 143 6.17 -17.58 -0.24
N ILE A 144 7.17 -18.03 0.54
CA ILE A 144 7.80 -17.28 1.61
C ILE A 144 9.22 -16.99 1.14
N ASP A 145 9.50 -15.74 0.70
CA ASP A 145 10.77 -15.42 0.07
C ASP A 145 11.90 -15.28 1.10
N ASN A 146 11.89 -14.22 1.89
CA ASN A 146 12.92 -13.94 2.88
C ASN A 146 12.36 -14.02 4.30
N VAL A 147 13.16 -14.52 5.22
CA VAL A 147 12.87 -14.50 6.67
C VAL A 147 13.92 -13.62 7.34
N TYR A 148 13.47 -12.78 8.25
CA TYR A 148 14.30 -11.82 8.96
C TYR A 148 14.21 -12.04 10.46
N LEU A 149 15.34 -11.82 11.14
CA LEU A 149 15.46 -11.81 12.60
C LEU A 149 15.94 -10.41 12.99
N ASP A 150 15.13 -9.66 13.75
CA ASP A 150 15.41 -8.26 14.12
C ASP A 150 15.84 -7.42 12.90
N ASP A 151 15.09 -7.56 11.78
CA ASP A 151 15.33 -6.88 10.50
C ASP A 151 16.58 -7.30 9.70
N LEU A 152 17.39 -8.23 10.17
CA LEU A 152 18.47 -8.85 9.42
C LEU A 152 18.00 -10.14 8.77
N LEU A 153 18.49 -10.47 7.58
CA LEU A 153 18.18 -11.73 6.91
C LEU A 153 18.60 -12.92 7.79
N ALA A 154 17.78 -13.95 7.89
CA ALA A 154 18.13 -15.18 8.61
C ALA A 154 19.38 -15.88 8.02
N THR A 155 19.75 -15.53 6.79
CA THR A 155 20.97 -15.99 6.08
C THR A 155 22.15 -15.04 6.25
N ASP A 156 22.03 -13.97 7.03
CA ASP A 156 23.11 -13.03 7.29
C ASP A 156 24.32 -13.73 7.91
N ALA A 157 25.53 -13.25 7.60
CA ALA A 157 26.77 -13.81 8.12
C ALA A 157 26.82 -13.87 9.66
N LYS A 158 26.15 -12.93 10.33
CA LYS A 158 25.99 -12.91 11.80
C LYS A 158 25.34 -14.19 12.33
N PHE A 159 24.46 -14.83 11.56
CA PHE A 159 23.69 -16.01 11.96
C PHE A 159 24.20 -17.31 11.35
N ALA A 160 25.37 -17.29 10.70
CA ALA A 160 25.93 -18.47 10.03
C ALA A 160 26.12 -19.65 10.99
N GLY A 161 25.48 -20.78 10.71
CA GLY A 161 25.51 -21.98 11.54
C GLY A 161 24.69 -21.91 12.85
N LEU A 162 24.02 -20.79 13.11
CA LEU A 162 23.21 -20.58 14.31
C LEU A 162 21.69 -20.66 14.04
N VAL A 163 21.27 -20.48 12.80
CA VAL A 163 19.85 -20.37 12.41
C VAL A 163 19.51 -21.40 11.35
N THR A 164 18.40 -22.10 11.55
CA THR A 164 17.75 -22.94 10.54
C THR A 164 16.31 -22.49 10.38
N VAL A 165 15.85 -22.36 9.13
CA VAL A 165 14.49 -21.92 8.82
C VAL A 165 13.84 -22.92 7.88
N ASN A 166 12.70 -23.49 8.29
CA ASN A 166 11.84 -24.30 7.44
C ASN A 166 10.59 -23.48 7.09
N LYS A 167 10.20 -23.51 5.82
CA LYS A 167 9.09 -22.72 5.27
C LYS A 167 7.96 -23.64 4.85
N HIS A 168 6.76 -23.38 5.34
CA HIS A 168 5.55 -24.12 5.04
C HIS A 168 4.51 -23.20 4.40
N LEU A 169 4.04 -23.56 3.21
CA LEU A 169 3.18 -22.69 2.41
C LEU A 169 1.70 -22.75 2.81
N GLY A 170 1.33 -23.61 3.73
CA GLY A 170 -0.03 -23.74 4.22
C GLY A 170 -0.97 -24.42 3.23
N THR A 171 -0.52 -25.48 2.59
CA THR A 171 -1.38 -26.29 1.73
C THR A 171 -2.38 -27.10 2.56
N ALA A 172 -3.50 -27.52 1.97
CA ALA A 172 -4.49 -28.36 2.64
C ALA A 172 -3.91 -29.76 3.00
N SER A 173 -2.89 -30.21 2.26
CA SER A 173 -2.16 -31.47 2.48
C SER A 173 -0.85 -31.27 3.23
N GLU A 174 -0.67 -30.15 3.93
CA GLU A 174 0.55 -29.86 4.69
C GLU A 174 0.87 -30.98 5.69
N SER A 175 2.12 -31.33 5.79
CA SER A 175 2.62 -32.28 6.79
C SER A 175 3.30 -31.53 7.94
N ALA A 176 3.26 -32.12 9.12
CA ALA A 176 3.96 -31.56 10.26
C ALA A 176 5.48 -31.55 10.01
N ASP A 177 6.16 -30.48 10.46
CA ASP A 177 7.60 -30.29 10.26
C ASP A 177 8.40 -31.43 10.93
N SER A 178 9.19 -32.15 10.16
CA SER A 178 9.95 -33.33 10.60
C SER A 178 11.07 -33.00 11.58
N ASP A 179 11.73 -31.85 11.39
CA ASP A 179 12.82 -31.42 12.27
C ASP A 179 12.27 -31.02 13.63
N LEU A 180 11.09 -30.37 13.62
CA LEU A 180 10.42 -29.99 14.85
C LEU A 180 9.86 -31.20 15.60
N ILE A 181 9.28 -32.19 14.92
CA ILE A 181 8.86 -33.48 15.54
C ILE A 181 10.05 -34.14 16.25
N SER A 182 11.21 -34.16 15.60
CA SER A 182 12.41 -34.80 16.14
C SER A 182 12.99 -34.06 17.35
N ALA A 183 12.81 -32.72 17.41
CA ALA A 183 13.43 -31.87 18.43
C ALA A 183 12.51 -31.57 19.62
N VAL A 184 11.18 -31.54 19.43
CA VAL A 184 10.19 -31.11 20.42
C VAL A 184 9.11 -32.18 20.59
N PRO A 185 9.11 -32.95 21.69
CA PRO A 185 8.15 -34.05 21.90
C PRO A 185 6.67 -33.64 21.91
N LYS A 186 6.38 -32.38 22.20
CA LYS A 186 5.01 -31.84 22.16
C LYS A 186 4.49 -31.65 20.73
N TRP A 187 5.37 -31.55 19.72
CA TRP A 187 5.00 -31.42 18.32
C TRP A 187 4.91 -32.80 17.68
N THR A 188 3.72 -33.18 17.30
CA THR A 188 3.46 -34.52 16.76
C THR A 188 3.10 -34.44 15.27
N THR A 189 2.96 -35.60 14.63
CA THR A 189 2.49 -35.69 13.23
C THR A 189 1.11 -35.12 13.00
N GLU A 190 0.33 -34.87 14.05
CA GLU A 190 -0.98 -34.24 13.98
C GLU A 190 -0.91 -32.69 13.96
N CYS A 191 0.23 -32.11 14.33
CA CYS A 191 0.44 -30.65 14.36
C CYS A 191 0.82 -30.13 12.96
N LYS A 192 -0.09 -30.24 11.99
CA LYS A 192 0.17 -29.98 10.57
C LYS A 192 0.06 -28.50 10.19
N LEU A 193 -0.70 -27.70 10.94
CA LEU A 193 -1.09 -26.33 10.60
C LEU A 193 -1.56 -26.20 9.14
N ALA A 194 -2.37 -27.17 8.67
CA ALA A 194 -2.92 -27.17 7.33
C ALA A 194 -3.72 -25.87 7.08
N ASN A 195 -3.65 -25.32 5.87
CA ASN A 195 -4.21 -24.04 5.47
C ASN A 195 -3.60 -22.80 6.17
N CYS A 196 -2.50 -22.96 6.92
CA CYS A 196 -1.77 -21.84 7.53
C CYS A 196 -0.34 -21.80 7.01
N ALA A 197 0.04 -20.71 6.37
CA ALA A 197 1.44 -20.50 5.99
C ALA A 197 2.25 -20.13 7.23
N TYR A 198 3.33 -20.86 7.49
CA TYR A 198 4.13 -20.65 8.68
C TYR A 198 5.62 -20.86 8.44
N VAL A 199 6.43 -20.36 9.34
CA VAL A 199 7.86 -20.67 9.40
C VAL A 199 8.19 -21.34 10.73
N TYR A 200 9.01 -22.36 10.66
CA TYR A 200 9.70 -22.90 11.83
C TYR A 200 11.13 -22.38 11.83
N VAL A 201 11.53 -21.77 12.94
CA VAL A 201 12.86 -21.20 13.13
C VAL A 201 13.52 -21.88 14.33
N LYS A 202 14.69 -22.51 14.09
CA LYS A 202 15.55 -23.08 15.12
C LYS A 202 16.74 -22.17 15.32
N LEU A 203 16.93 -21.71 16.54
CA LEU A 203 18.05 -20.84 16.94
C LEU A 203 18.97 -21.61 17.88
N LYS A 204 20.28 -21.62 17.60
CA LYS A 204 21.29 -22.06 18.55
C LYS A 204 21.73 -20.86 19.39
N TYR A 205 21.72 -21.00 20.70
CA TYR A 205 22.10 -19.94 21.62
C TYR A 205 23.53 -19.45 21.36
N ASP A 206 23.66 -18.13 21.13
CA ASP A 206 24.94 -17.40 21.07
C ASP A 206 24.67 -15.96 21.52
N SER A 207 25.33 -15.56 22.61
CA SER A 207 25.14 -14.23 23.21
C SER A 207 25.65 -13.06 22.34
N ASN A 208 26.53 -13.32 21.36
CA ASN A 208 26.99 -12.30 20.41
C ASN A 208 26.02 -12.11 19.26
N ALA A 209 25.27 -13.18 18.90
CA ALA A 209 24.30 -13.13 17.82
C ALA A 209 22.92 -12.66 18.29
N PHE A 210 22.48 -13.07 19.49
CA PHE A 210 21.13 -12.83 19.99
C PHE A 210 21.16 -12.12 21.35
N SER A 211 20.56 -10.93 21.43
CA SER A 211 20.38 -10.20 22.70
C SER A 211 19.11 -10.61 23.46
N GLY A 212 18.26 -11.44 22.86
CA GLY A 212 16.98 -11.90 23.40
C GLY A 212 16.19 -12.70 22.37
N LEU A 213 14.87 -12.81 22.57
CA LEU A 213 13.96 -13.44 21.62
C LEU A 213 13.77 -12.51 20.41
N PRO A 214 14.27 -12.87 19.21
CA PRO A 214 14.21 -11.98 18.05
C PRO A 214 12.79 -11.81 17.52
N THR A 215 12.52 -10.67 16.93
CA THR A 215 11.31 -10.45 16.11
C THR A 215 11.49 -11.13 14.76
N ILE A 216 10.62 -12.09 14.46
CA ILE A 216 10.66 -12.87 13.22
C ILE A 216 9.66 -12.27 12.24
N THR A 217 10.14 -11.82 11.08
CA THR A 217 9.28 -11.35 10.00
C THR A 217 9.64 -12.05 8.71
N ALA A 218 8.68 -12.14 7.79
CA ALA A 218 8.91 -12.77 6.48
C ALA A 218 8.26 -11.98 5.35
N ASP A 219 8.94 -11.94 4.21
CA ASP A 219 8.36 -11.50 2.95
C ASP A 219 7.55 -12.65 2.35
N VAL A 220 6.25 -12.44 2.23
CA VAL A 220 5.31 -13.46 1.73
C VAL A 220 4.71 -12.99 0.41
N ARG A 221 4.81 -13.84 -0.61
CA ARG A 221 3.97 -13.76 -1.81
C ARG A 221 2.66 -14.46 -1.49
N GLY A 222 1.58 -13.68 -1.39
CA GLY A 222 0.30 -14.11 -0.87
C GLY A 222 -0.45 -15.10 -1.75
N ARG A 223 -1.77 -14.96 -1.82
CA ARG A 223 -2.68 -15.90 -2.47
C ARG A 223 -2.40 -16.05 -3.96
N THR A 224 -2.57 -17.28 -4.45
CA THR A 224 -2.77 -17.53 -5.89
C THR A 224 -4.19 -17.17 -6.27
N LEU A 225 -4.36 -16.47 -7.39
CA LEU A 225 -5.62 -15.91 -7.85
C LEU A 225 -6.09 -16.61 -9.12
N TYR A 226 -7.39 -16.90 -9.20
CA TYR A 226 -8.01 -17.39 -10.41
C TYR A 226 -8.19 -16.25 -11.40
N ASP A 227 -7.69 -16.43 -12.62
CA ASP A 227 -7.83 -15.50 -13.72
C ASP A 227 -8.94 -16.01 -14.69
N PRO A 228 -10.07 -15.30 -14.79
CA PRO A 228 -11.15 -15.72 -15.67
C PRO A 228 -10.81 -15.55 -17.17
N CYS A 229 -9.71 -14.86 -17.50
CA CYS A 229 -9.28 -14.67 -18.90
C CYS A 229 -8.78 -15.97 -19.52
N ASP A 230 -8.03 -16.77 -18.77
CA ASP A 230 -7.42 -18.03 -19.25
C ASP A 230 -7.81 -19.26 -18.40
N GLY A 231 -8.60 -19.07 -17.34
CA GLY A 231 -9.05 -20.13 -16.45
C GLY A 231 -7.97 -20.71 -15.55
N GLN A 232 -6.80 -20.07 -15.43
CA GLN A 232 -5.68 -20.54 -14.62
C GLN A 232 -5.69 -19.91 -13.23
N THR A 233 -5.15 -20.65 -12.25
CA THR A 233 -4.89 -20.13 -10.90
C THR A 233 -3.38 -20.03 -10.70
N ARG A 234 -2.89 -18.81 -10.47
CA ARG A 234 -1.47 -18.53 -10.30
C ARG A 234 -1.25 -17.34 -9.37
N TYR A 235 -0.01 -17.17 -8.90
CA TYR A 235 0.34 -15.95 -8.19
C TYR A 235 0.13 -14.73 -9.09
N SER A 236 -0.57 -13.75 -8.56
CA SER A 236 -0.79 -12.47 -9.21
C SER A 236 -1.01 -11.38 -8.16
N ASN A 237 -0.52 -10.18 -8.43
CA ASN A 237 -0.84 -8.99 -7.66
C ASN A 237 -1.83 -8.05 -8.39
N ASN A 238 -2.55 -8.57 -9.37
CA ASN A 238 -3.58 -7.82 -10.09
C ASN A 238 -4.74 -7.47 -9.15
N ALA A 239 -5.03 -6.18 -9.01
CA ALA A 239 -6.01 -5.69 -8.06
C ALA A 239 -7.46 -6.15 -8.36
N ALA A 240 -7.83 -6.28 -9.63
CA ALA A 240 -9.15 -6.78 -10.02
C ALA A 240 -9.35 -8.25 -9.65
N LEU A 241 -8.31 -9.07 -9.83
CA LEU A 241 -8.35 -10.49 -9.45
C LEU A 241 -8.40 -10.66 -7.92
N ALA A 242 -7.71 -9.81 -7.16
CA ALA A 242 -7.78 -9.80 -5.70
C ALA A 242 -9.21 -9.47 -5.20
N VAL A 243 -9.88 -8.48 -5.80
CA VAL A 243 -11.29 -8.17 -5.51
C VAL A 243 -12.19 -9.37 -5.84
N ARG A 244 -11.98 -10.04 -6.98
CA ARG A 244 -12.74 -11.20 -7.39
C ARG A 244 -12.60 -12.36 -6.40
N ASP A 245 -11.37 -12.67 -5.99
CA ASP A 245 -11.07 -13.72 -5.00
C ASP A 245 -11.77 -13.42 -3.68
N TYR A 246 -11.65 -12.19 -3.17
CA TYR A 246 -12.30 -11.80 -1.93
C TYR A 246 -13.83 -11.91 -1.99
N LEU A 247 -14.44 -11.63 -3.14
CA LEU A 247 -15.89 -11.79 -3.31
C LEU A 247 -16.30 -13.26 -3.31
N THR A 248 -15.52 -14.14 -3.92
CA THR A 248 -15.89 -15.55 -4.10
C THR A 248 -15.46 -16.45 -2.95
N ASN A 249 -14.44 -16.10 -2.20
CA ASN A 249 -13.94 -16.94 -1.14
C ASN A 249 -14.93 -17.04 0.04
N PRO A 250 -15.34 -18.27 0.46
CA PRO A 250 -16.31 -18.44 1.54
C PRO A 250 -15.71 -18.37 2.94
N LEU A 251 -14.38 -18.48 3.09
CA LEU A 251 -13.72 -18.55 4.40
C LEU A 251 -13.45 -17.15 4.96
N TYR A 252 -12.75 -16.32 4.21
CA TYR A 252 -12.35 -14.98 4.63
C TYR A 252 -13.00 -13.85 3.82
N GLY A 253 -13.70 -14.17 2.77
CA GLY A 253 -14.40 -13.24 1.87
C GLY A 253 -15.90 -13.26 2.01
N ARG A 254 -16.61 -13.01 0.91
CA ARG A 254 -18.08 -12.95 0.88
C ARG A 254 -18.76 -14.27 0.53
N GLY A 255 -18.04 -15.25 -0.01
CA GLY A 255 -18.62 -16.53 -0.45
C GLY A 255 -19.66 -16.39 -1.58
N ILE A 256 -19.55 -15.34 -2.39
CA ILE A 256 -20.47 -15.13 -3.53
C ILE A 256 -20.15 -16.18 -4.60
N SER A 257 -21.18 -16.88 -5.08
CA SER A 257 -21.01 -17.83 -6.18
C SER A 257 -20.42 -17.13 -7.41
N ALA A 258 -19.44 -17.75 -8.07
CA ALA A 258 -18.85 -17.23 -9.30
C ALA A 258 -19.91 -16.97 -10.41
N ALA A 259 -21.03 -17.71 -10.40
CA ALA A 259 -22.14 -17.48 -11.33
C ALA A 259 -22.81 -16.10 -11.17
N ASN A 260 -22.68 -15.50 -9.98
CA ASN A 260 -23.20 -14.17 -9.66
C ASN A 260 -22.18 -13.06 -9.93
N LEU A 261 -21.03 -13.36 -10.53
CA LEU A 261 -20.08 -12.38 -11.02
C LEU A 261 -20.20 -12.23 -12.54
N ASP A 262 -20.00 -11.02 -13.02
CA ASP A 262 -19.86 -10.73 -14.44
C ASP A 262 -18.37 -10.81 -14.84
N ASP A 263 -17.91 -12.01 -15.18
CA ASP A 263 -16.51 -12.24 -15.51
C ASP A 263 -16.01 -11.37 -16.67
N VAL A 264 -16.88 -10.93 -17.58
CA VAL A 264 -16.48 -10.00 -18.66
C VAL A 264 -15.97 -8.68 -18.08
N SER A 265 -16.66 -8.14 -17.07
CA SER A 265 -16.24 -6.91 -16.39
C SER A 265 -14.95 -7.11 -15.60
N PHE A 266 -14.78 -8.27 -14.95
CA PHE A 266 -13.54 -8.58 -14.21
C PHE A 266 -12.34 -8.77 -15.15
N ILE A 267 -12.52 -9.41 -16.31
CA ILE A 267 -11.48 -9.52 -17.34
C ILE A 267 -11.08 -8.14 -17.86
N ALA A 268 -12.04 -7.27 -18.17
CA ALA A 268 -11.76 -5.90 -18.61
C ALA A 268 -11.02 -5.11 -17.54
N ALA A 269 -11.45 -5.23 -16.27
CA ALA A 269 -10.80 -4.58 -15.14
C ALA A 269 -9.38 -5.12 -14.90
N ALA A 270 -9.18 -6.43 -14.99
CA ALA A 270 -7.86 -7.05 -14.86
C ALA A 270 -6.91 -6.58 -15.97
N SER A 271 -7.37 -6.56 -17.22
CA SER A 271 -6.60 -6.03 -18.35
C SER A 271 -6.23 -4.57 -18.16
N ALA A 272 -7.13 -3.76 -17.60
CA ALA A 272 -6.86 -2.36 -17.31
C ALA A 272 -5.88 -2.17 -16.12
N CYS A 273 -5.88 -3.08 -15.14
CA CYS A 273 -4.88 -3.10 -14.07
C CYS A 273 -3.48 -3.43 -14.63
N ASP A 274 -3.39 -4.36 -15.56
CA ASP A 274 -2.13 -4.78 -16.20
C ASP A 274 -1.66 -3.82 -17.31
N ALA A 275 -2.47 -2.81 -17.67
CA ALA A 275 -2.09 -1.82 -18.66
C ALA A 275 -0.73 -1.18 -18.28
N ARG A 276 0.16 -1.06 -19.27
CA ARG A 276 1.54 -0.60 -19.03
C ARG A 276 1.61 0.92 -19.01
N ILE A 277 2.19 1.45 -17.94
CA ILE A 277 2.47 2.87 -17.78
C ILE A 277 3.95 3.09 -17.97
N THR A 278 4.33 4.01 -18.87
CA THR A 278 5.74 4.37 -19.08
C THR A 278 6.33 4.91 -17.77
N SER A 279 7.43 4.31 -17.33
CA SER A 279 8.13 4.75 -16.12
C SER A 279 8.80 6.12 -16.33
N PRO A 280 8.85 7.00 -15.34
CA PRO A 280 9.85 8.04 -15.30
C PRO A 280 11.23 7.37 -15.36
N ALA A 281 12.16 7.93 -16.13
CA ALA A 281 13.46 7.32 -16.43
C ALA A 281 14.28 7.05 -15.14
N PHE A 282 14.02 5.92 -14.52
CA PHE A 282 14.87 5.38 -13.45
C PHE A 282 15.91 4.46 -14.08
N SER A 283 17.16 4.66 -13.74
CA SER A 283 18.25 3.79 -14.19
C SER A 283 19.27 3.61 -13.07
N ASP A 284 19.83 2.40 -12.96
CA ASP A 284 20.92 2.08 -12.05
C ASP A 284 21.86 1.05 -12.67
N THR A 285 23.06 0.97 -12.15
CA THR A 285 24.08 0.04 -12.62
C THR A 285 24.00 -1.29 -11.89
N PHE A 286 24.31 -2.38 -12.61
CA PHE A 286 24.26 -3.71 -12.03
C PHE A 286 25.47 -4.57 -12.40
N THR A 287 25.70 -5.62 -11.61
CA THR A 287 26.55 -6.75 -11.93
C THR A 287 25.68 -7.98 -12.18
N ALA A 288 26.06 -8.81 -13.17
CA ALA A 288 25.36 -10.04 -13.49
C ALA A 288 26.16 -11.25 -12.99
N ASP A 289 25.45 -12.21 -12.40
CA ASP A 289 25.98 -13.52 -12.03
C ASP A 289 25.31 -14.60 -12.89
N ALA A 290 26.10 -15.25 -13.73
CA ALA A 290 25.63 -16.31 -14.63
C ALA A 290 25.35 -17.65 -13.90
N ALA A 291 25.85 -17.84 -12.68
CA ALA A 291 25.58 -19.07 -11.93
C ALA A 291 24.21 -19.07 -11.26
N SER A 292 23.66 -17.90 -10.95
CA SER A 292 22.38 -17.71 -10.30
C SER A 292 21.34 -16.95 -11.13
N ASP A 293 21.68 -16.58 -12.38
CA ASP A 293 20.85 -15.73 -13.26
C ASP A 293 20.46 -14.39 -12.64
N THR A 294 21.30 -13.87 -11.73
CA THR A 294 20.94 -12.75 -10.89
C THR A 294 21.67 -11.47 -11.30
N LEU A 295 20.92 -10.37 -11.34
CA LEU A 295 21.43 -9.01 -11.45
C LEU A 295 21.45 -8.39 -10.05
N THR A 296 22.62 -7.92 -9.61
CA THR A 296 22.81 -7.35 -8.27
C THR A 296 23.09 -5.86 -8.35
N PHE A 297 22.45 -5.09 -7.49
CA PHE A 297 22.52 -3.62 -7.40
C PHE A 297 23.10 -3.18 -6.06
N ALA A 298 23.71 -1.99 -6.04
CA ALA A 298 24.30 -1.43 -4.82
C ALA A 298 23.25 -0.95 -3.81
N GLN A 299 22.04 -0.63 -4.28
CA GLN A 299 20.94 -0.11 -3.45
C GLN A 299 19.60 -0.76 -3.82
N ALA A 300 18.62 -0.62 -2.92
CA ALA A 300 17.26 -1.10 -3.17
C ALA A 300 16.59 -0.32 -4.32
N LEU A 301 15.95 -1.04 -5.24
CA LEU A 301 15.29 -0.44 -6.39
C LEU A 301 13.77 -0.38 -6.19
N PRO A 302 13.09 0.68 -6.71
CA PRO A 302 11.64 0.81 -6.69
C PRO A 302 10.98 -0.02 -7.81
N ILE A 303 11.48 -1.24 -8.07
CA ILE A 303 11.05 -2.14 -9.14
C ILE A 303 10.38 -3.35 -8.50
N ASP A 304 9.22 -3.71 -9.03
CA ASP A 304 8.44 -4.87 -8.59
C ASP A 304 8.50 -6.01 -9.62
N THR A 305 8.15 -7.22 -9.19
CA THR A 305 8.01 -8.35 -10.12
C THR A 305 6.95 -8.04 -11.17
N GLY A 306 7.31 -8.25 -12.44
CA GLY A 306 6.46 -7.97 -13.59
C GLY A 306 6.63 -6.57 -14.18
N ASP A 307 7.46 -5.69 -13.60
CA ASP A 307 7.81 -4.39 -14.20
C ASP A 307 8.70 -4.58 -15.43
N GLY A 308 8.47 -3.75 -16.45
CA GLY A 308 9.23 -3.79 -17.69
C GLY A 308 10.59 -3.12 -17.56
N ILE A 309 11.62 -3.79 -18.08
CA ILE A 309 13.02 -3.44 -17.91
C ILE A 309 13.72 -3.45 -19.27
N LYS A 310 14.57 -2.47 -19.49
CA LYS A 310 15.58 -2.48 -20.56
C LYS A 310 16.97 -2.47 -19.96
N VAL A 311 17.89 -3.14 -20.65
CA VAL A 311 19.30 -3.21 -20.24
C VAL A 311 20.19 -2.60 -21.32
N SER A 312 21.27 -1.97 -20.90
CA SER A 312 22.29 -1.41 -21.78
C SER A 312 23.68 -1.62 -21.20
N THR A 313 24.71 -1.44 -22.01
CA THR A 313 26.10 -1.57 -21.57
C THR A 313 27.02 -0.67 -22.41
N VAL A 314 28.15 -0.34 -21.85
CA VAL A 314 29.23 0.36 -22.58
C VAL A 314 30.09 -0.59 -23.41
N ALA A 315 29.97 -1.92 -23.24
CA ALA A 315 30.74 -2.93 -23.98
C ALA A 315 29.85 -4.11 -24.42
N THR A 316 29.80 -5.24 -23.70
CA THR A 316 29.05 -6.44 -24.09
C THR A 316 28.06 -6.80 -22.99
N LEU A 317 26.76 -6.88 -23.32
CA LEU A 317 25.73 -7.31 -22.38
C LEU A 317 25.93 -8.76 -21.90
N PRO A 318 25.44 -9.10 -20.71
CA PRO A 318 25.29 -10.49 -20.30
C PRO A 318 24.47 -11.28 -21.33
N THR A 319 24.98 -12.43 -21.74
CA THR A 319 24.31 -13.29 -22.75
C THR A 319 23.17 -14.05 -22.07
N PRO A 320 21.95 -14.13 -22.66
CA PRO A 320 21.52 -13.71 -24.00
C PRO A 320 20.83 -12.34 -24.07
N LEU A 321 21.07 -11.44 -23.11
CA LEU A 321 20.36 -10.16 -23.04
C LEU A 321 20.68 -9.24 -24.22
N THR A 322 19.68 -8.46 -24.67
CA THR A 322 19.80 -7.48 -25.75
C THR A 322 19.23 -6.12 -25.32
N ALA A 323 19.82 -5.04 -25.81
CA ALA A 323 19.41 -3.68 -25.45
C ALA A 323 18.04 -3.26 -26.01
N THR A 324 17.56 -3.93 -27.06
CA THR A 324 16.30 -3.61 -27.74
C THR A 324 15.10 -4.32 -27.14
N THR A 325 15.33 -5.40 -26.39
CA THR A 325 14.27 -6.22 -25.80
C THR A 325 13.83 -5.63 -24.46
N THR A 326 12.52 -5.58 -24.25
CA THR A 326 11.96 -5.35 -22.91
C THR A 326 11.85 -6.67 -22.18
N TYR A 327 12.53 -6.78 -21.06
CA TYR A 327 12.44 -7.89 -20.11
C TYR A 327 11.52 -7.51 -18.97
N TYR A 328 11.19 -8.47 -18.10
CA TYR A 328 10.33 -8.27 -16.95
C TYR A 328 11.04 -8.72 -15.68
N ALA A 329 11.03 -7.87 -14.67
CA ALA A 329 11.74 -8.14 -13.42
C ALA A 329 11.13 -9.31 -12.65
N ILE A 330 11.99 -10.15 -12.08
CA ILE A 330 11.66 -11.09 -11.00
C ILE A 330 12.45 -10.60 -9.78
N LYS A 331 11.76 -10.02 -8.82
CA LYS A 331 12.39 -9.48 -7.62
C LYS A 331 12.68 -10.61 -6.63
N SER A 332 13.95 -10.92 -6.38
CA SER A 332 14.38 -11.89 -5.38
C SER A 332 14.60 -11.23 -4.02
N THR A 333 15.33 -10.11 -3.99
CA THR A 333 15.49 -9.23 -2.82
C THR A 333 15.33 -7.78 -3.25
N ASP A 334 15.49 -6.82 -2.35
CA ASP A 334 15.42 -5.40 -2.72
C ASP A 334 16.61 -4.95 -3.59
N THR A 335 17.71 -5.70 -3.60
CA THR A 335 18.92 -5.42 -4.39
C THR A 335 19.26 -6.51 -5.42
N ALA A 336 18.49 -7.61 -5.51
CA ALA A 336 18.76 -8.73 -6.40
C ALA A 336 17.52 -9.06 -7.25
N TYR A 337 17.73 -9.15 -8.56
CA TYR A 337 16.67 -9.38 -9.55
C TYR A 337 17.10 -10.41 -10.58
N GLN A 338 16.14 -11.20 -11.07
CA GLN A 338 16.27 -11.98 -12.29
C GLN A 338 15.38 -11.36 -13.37
N LEU A 339 15.59 -11.73 -14.63
CA LEU A 339 14.81 -11.21 -15.75
C LEU A 339 13.99 -12.32 -16.40
N ALA A 340 12.79 -12.00 -16.85
CA ALA A 340 11.90 -12.88 -17.61
C ALA A 340 11.58 -12.28 -18.99
N THR A 341 11.14 -13.11 -19.93
CA THR A 341 10.77 -12.69 -21.29
C THR A 341 9.35 -12.13 -21.37
N SER A 342 8.53 -12.33 -20.34
CA SER A 342 7.16 -11.80 -20.23
C SER A 342 6.79 -11.55 -18.78
N ALA A 343 5.80 -10.69 -18.54
CA ALA A 343 5.27 -10.48 -17.18
C ALA A 343 4.70 -11.77 -16.57
N ALA A 344 4.04 -12.61 -17.37
CA ALA A 344 3.53 -13.90 -16.93
C ALA A 344 4.66 -14.84 -16.47
N ASN A 345 5.76 -14.90 -17.21
CA ASN A 345 6.94 -15.67 -16.82
C ASN A 345 7.59 -15.10 -15.57
N ALA A 346 7.61 -13.76 -15.41
CA ALA A 346 8.13 -13.13 -14.21
C ALA A 346 7.33 -13.55 -12.96
N PHE A 347 6.01 -13.55 -13.03
CA PHE A 347 5.16 -14.02 -11.93
C PHE A 347 5.26 -15.52 -11.68
N ALA A 348 5.54 -16.30 -12.72
CA ALA A 348 5.80 -17.74 -12.61
C ALA A 348 7.22 -18.08 -12.09
N GLY A 349 8.10 -17.08 -11.96
CA GLY A 349 9.50 -17.28 -11.56
C GLY A 349 10.36 -17.92 -12.64
N ILE A 350 9.95 -17.83 -13.91
CA ILE A 350 10.69 -18.39 -15.07
C ILE A 350 11.67 -17.34 -15.56
N ALA A 351 12.92 -17.46 -15.12
CA ALA A 351 13.99 -16.54 -15.47
C ALA A 351 14.63 -16.85 -16.84
N VAL A 352 15.27 -15.83 -17.41
CA VAL A 352 16.18 -15.95 -18.53
C VAL A 352 17.48 -16.54 -18.01
N ASP A 353 17.97 -17.63 -18.64
CA ASP A 353 19.25 -18.25 -18.35
C ASP A 353 20.40 -17.32 -18.84
N ILE A 354 21.14 -16.75 -17.90
CA ILE A 354 22.28 -15.87 -18.16
C ILE A 354 23.55 -16.72 -18.25
N THR A 355 24.06 -16.89 -19.45
CA THR A 355 25.23 -17.75 -19.70
C THR A 355 26.57 -17.03 -19.56
N SER A 356 26.59 -15.70 -19.50
CA SER A 356 27.82 -14.92 -19.24
C SER A 356 27.49 -13.62 -18.52
N ALA A 357 28.38 -13.13 -17.66
CA ALA A 357 28.22 -11.87 -16.95
C ALA A 357 28.36 -10.62 -17.85
N GLY A 358 28.78 -10.77 -19.10
CA GLY A 358 29.09 -9.65 -19.98
C GLY A 358 30.39 -8.92 -19.60
N VAL A 359 30.64 -7.78 -20.24
CA VAL A 359 31.83 -6.95 -20.02
C VAL A 359 31.44 -5.48 -19.98
N GLY A 360 32.04 -4.73 -19.07
CA GLY A 360 31.82 -3.30 -18.91
C GLY A 360 30.76 -2.96 -17.88
N THR A 361 30.40 -1.69 -17.78
CA THR A 361 29.33 -1.23 -16.90
C THR A 361 27.99 -1.50 -17.55
N HIS A 362 27.16 -2.26 -16.86
CA HIS A 362 25.79 -2.56 -17.29
C HIS A 362 24.83 -1.63 -16.59
N THR A 363 23.83 -1.15 -17.33
CA THR A 363 22.79 -0.26 -16.80
C THR A 363 21.42 -0.88 -17.06
N LEU A 364 20.60 -0.91 -16.02
CA LEU A 364 19.18 -1.25 -16.10
C LEU A 364 18.38 0.05 -16.12
N THR A 365 17.37 0.12 -16.98
CA THR A 365 16.40 1.22 -17.02
C THR A 365 15.00 0.63 -16.92
N GLN A 366 14.19 1.13 -16.00
CA GLN A 366 12.78 0.75 -15.94
C GLN A 366 12.06 1.35 -17.15
N ALA A 367 11.41 0.51 -17.94
CA ALA A 367 10.70 0.91 -19.15
C ALA A 367 9.23 1.28 -18.85
N ASP A 368 8.57 0.43 -18.10
CA ASP A 368 7.16 0.56 -17.75
C ASP A 368 6.82 -0.25 -16.48
N TYR A 369 5.62 -0.04 -15.95
CA TYR A 369 5.07 -0.80 -14.83
C TYR A 369 3.55 -0.99 -15.01
N ALA A 370 2.96 -1.98 -14.33
CA ALA A 370 1.52 -2.20 -14.35
C ALA A 370 0.79 -1.03 -13.66
N ALA A 371 -0.34 -0.60 -14.23
CA ALA A 371 -1.08 0.56 -13.76
C ALA A 371 -1.53 0.42 -12.31
N TYR A 372 -2.07 -0.75 -11.95
CA TYR A 372 -2.61 -1.00 -10.61
C TYR A 372 -2.21 -2.38 -10.11
N THR A 373 -1.68 -2.44 -8.90
CA THR A 373 -1.37 -3.69 -8.19
C THR A 373 -1.97 -3.65 -6.79
N CYS A 374 -2.17 -4.84 -6.23
CA CYS A 374 -2.69 -5.04 -4.88
C CYS A 374 -1.65 -5.80 -4.08
N ASP A 375 -0.99 -5.10 -3.15
CA ASP A 375 0.08 -5.62 -2.31
C ASP A 375 -0.22 -5.25 -0.85
N GLY A 376 -0.89 -6.13 -0.12
CA GLY A 376 -1.32 -5.82 1.25
C GLY A 376 -1.99 -6.98 1.97
N THR A 377 -2.48 -6.70 3.17
CA THR A 377 -3.14 -7.67 4.04
C THR A 377 -4.59 -7.29 4.26
N VAL A 378 -5.48 -8.29 4.17
CA VAL A 378 -6.87 -8.18 4.60
C VAL A 378 -6.95 -8.60 6.07
N ASP A 379 -7.56 -7.75 6.88
CA ASP A 379 -7.87 -8.02 8.28
C ASP A 379 -9.29 -8.60 8.38
N THR A 380 -9.39 -9.84 8.84
CA THR A 380 -10.68 -10.53 8.99
C THR A 380 -11.51 -10.01 10.18
N ASN A 381 -10.94 -9.18 11.06
CA ASN A 381 -11.69 -8.46 12.10
C ASN A 381 -12.49 -7.28 11.53
N GLN A 382 -12.13 -6.79 10.36
CA GLN A 382 -12.86 -5.71 9.71
C GLN A 382 -14.11 -6.24 9.00
N THR A 383 -15.07 -5.36 8.76
CA THR A 383 -16.24 -5.75 7.98
C THR A 383 -15.84 -6.09 6.54
N ALA A 384 -16.56 -7.02 5.91
CA ALA A 384 -16.31 -7.34 4.51
C ALA A 384 -16.47 -6.11 3.59
N TYR A 385 -17.33 -5.18 3.96
CA TYR A 385 -17.52 -3.92 3.25
C TYR A 385 -16.26 -3.05 3.31
N ASP A 386 -15.65 -2.88 4.48
CA ASP A 386 -14.44 -2.08 4.65
C ASP A 386 -13.25 -2.71 3.90
N ASN A 387 -13.14 -4.03 3.94
CA ASN A 387 -12.11 -4.75 3.19
C ASN A 387 -12.30 -4.61 1.66
N ILE A 388 -13.53 -4.75 1.14
CA ILE A 388 -13.80 -4.53 -0.29
C ILE A 388 -13.45 -3.09 -0.67
N ARG A 389 -13.88 -2.13 0.13
CA ARG A 389 -13.59 -0.72 -0.10
C ARG A 389 -12.08 -0.45 -0.12
N ALA A 390 -11.33 -1.01 0.82
CA ALA A 390 -9.88 -0.89 0.87
C ALA A 390 -9.22 -1.52 -0.37
N LEU A 391 -9.65 -2.72 -0.80
CA LEU A 391 -9.17 -3.38 -2.02
C LEU A 391 -9.45 -2.54 -3.28
N LEU A 392 -10.65 -1.95 -3.38
CA LEU A 392 -11.03 -1.10 -4.50
C LEU A 392 -10.18 0.18 -4.62
N THR A 393 -9.57 0.67 -3.51
CA THR A 393 -8.66 1.82 -3.58
C THR A 393 -7.43 1.53 -4.43
N ALA A 394 -6.96 0.28 -4.47
CA ALA A 394 -5.76 -0.12 -5.20
C ALA A 394 -5.90 0.08 -6.73
N CYS A 395 -7.13 -0.03 -7.27
CA CYS A 395 -7.39 0.08 -8.71
C CYS A 395 -8.38 1.19 -9.07
N ARG A 396 -8.83 2.04 -8.14
CA ARG A 396 -9.91 3.01 -8.36
C ARG A 396 -11.18 2.33 -8.88
N GLY A 397 -11.46 1.14 -8.32
CA GLY A 397 -12.58 0.30 -8.75
C GLY A 397 -13.92 0.77 -8.21
N MET A 398 -14.96 0.49 -8.96
CA MET A 398 -16.37 0.60 -8.59
C MET A 398 -16.98 -0.80 -8.67
N LEU A 399 -17.44 -1.33 -7.54
CA LEU A 399 -18.17 -2.60 -7.52
C LEU A 399 -19.67 -2.30 -7.62
N ILE A 400 -20.30 -2.81 -8.67
CA ILE A 400 -21.69 -2.54 -9.04
C ILE A 400 -22.47 -3.84 -8.95
N PHE A 401 -23.70 -3.79 -8.44
CA PHE A 401 -24.63 -4.89 -8.55
C PHE A 401 -25.74 -4.53 -9.53
N SER A 402 -25.79 -5.22 -10.68
CA SER A 402 -26.74 -4.99 -11.75
C SER A 402 -27.11 -6.29 -12.43
N GLY A 403 -28.39 -6.46 -12.77
CA GLY A 403 -28.87 -7.66 -13.46
C GLY A 403 -28.63 -8.96 -12.68
N GLY A 404 -28.60 -8.91 -11.33
CA GLY A 404 -28.33 -10.08 -10.47
C GLY A 404 -26.86 -10.48 -10.37
N LYS A 405 -25.94 -9.70 -10.94
CA LYS A 405 -24.50 -9.96 -10.94
C LYS A 405 -23.70 -8.80 -10.38
N TYR A 406 -22.57 -9.12 -9.75
CA TYR A 406 -21.55 -8.14 -9.37
C TYR A 406 -20.61 -7.86 -10.55
N ARG A 407 -20.38 -6.60 -10.82
CA ARG A 407 -19.51 -6.09 -11.89
C ARG A 407 -18.44 -5.19 -11.30
N LEU A 408 -17.23 -5.30 -11.82
CA LEU A 408 -16.12 -4.41 -11.46
C LEU A 408 -15.83 -3.47 -12.63
N VAL A 409 -15.96 -2.16 -12.39
CA VAL A 409 -15.65 -1.11 -13.36
C VAL A 409 -14.55 -0.23 -12.78
N LEU A 410 -13.50 0.06 -13.55
CA LEU A 410 -12.45 0.96 -13.12
C LEU A 410 -12.74 2.40 -13.55
N ASP A 411 -12.37 3.35 -12.71
CA ASP A 411 -12.44 4.79 -13.03
C ASP A 411 -11.21 5.20 -13.88
N ILE A 412 -11.27 4.84 -15.15
CA ILE A 412 -10.26 5.09 -16.18
C ILE A 412 -10.86 5.88 -17.36
N ALA A 413 -10.03 6.31 -18.29
CA ALA A 413 -10.50 6.89 -19.55
C ALA A 413 -11.38 5.89 -20.30
N THR A 414 -12.58 6.29 -20.66
CA THR A 414 -13.59 5.44 -21.30
C THR A 414 -14.20 6.17 -22.49
N THR A 415 -14.49 5.44 -23.55
CA THR A 415 -15.23 5.96 -24.71
C THR A 415 -16.67 6.29 -24.30
N ALA A 416 -17.18 7.41 -24.76
CA ALA A 416 -18.56 7.79 -24.50
C ALA A 416 -19.54 6.80 -25.15
N SER A 417 -20.64 6.53 -24.46
CA SER A 417 -21.77 5.75 -24.97
C SER A 417 -22.38 6.43 -26.21
N SER A 418 -22.88 5.66 -27.13
CA SER A 418 -23.67 6.15 -28.26
C SER A 418 -25.05 6.67 -27.83
N PHE A 419 -25.55 6.24 -26.67
CA PHE A 419 -26.77 6.76 -26.07
C PHE A 419 -26.44 8.00 -25.23
N GLY A 420 -27.26 9.03 -25.34
CA GLY A 420 -27.11 10.27 -24.57
C GLY A 420 -28.44 10.81 -24.06
N PHE A 421 -28.36 11.68 -23.08
CA PHE A 421 -29.55 12.34 -22.52
C PHE A 421 -29.74 13.69 -23.16
N THR A 422 -30.99 13.97 -23.52
CA THR A 422 -31.43 15.22 -24.13
C THR A 422 -32.72 15.69 -23.46
N GLU A 423 -33.16 16.89 -23.74
CA GLU A 423 -34.46 17.42 -23.25
C GLU A 423 -35.66 16.55 -23.65
N SER A 424 -35.53 15.72 -24.69
CA SER A 424 -36.62 14.84 -25.13
C SER A 424 -36.78 13.58 -24.29
N ASN A 425 -35.71 13.11 -23.60
CA ASN A 425 -35.74 11.91 -22.78
C ASN A 425 -35.50 12.17 -21.30
N ILE A 426 -35.24 13.42 -20.91
CA ILE A 426 -35.19 13.83 -19.51
C ILE A 426 -36.59 14.23 -19.08
N THR A 427 -37.08 13.68 -17.96
CA THR A 427 -38.37 13.99 -17.37
C THR A 427 -38.19 14.66 -16.00
N GLY A 428 -39.17 15.46 -15.59
CA GLY A 428 -39.21 16.01 -14.24
C GLY A 428 -38.11 17.03 -13.89
N SER A 429 -37.76 17.07 -12.61
CA SER A 429 -36.82 18.06 -12.11
C SER A 429 -35.37 17.70 -12.44
N TRP A 430 -34.66 18.75 -12.79
CA TRP A 430 -33.25 18.72 -13.13
C TRP A 430 -32.46 19.52 -12.11
N VAL A 431 -31.47 18.89 -11.50
CA VAL A 431 -30.62 19.51 -10.47
C VAL A 431 -29.17 19.48 -10.92
N ILE A 432 -28.56 20.66 -10.96
CA ILE A 432 -27.13 20.83 -11.20
C ILE A 432 -26.49 21.30 -9.89
N SER A 433 -25.52 20.58 -9.38
CA SER A 433 -24.73 20.98 -8.24
C SER A 433 -23.25 21.05 -8.63
N GLN A 434 -22.55 22.01 -8.05
CA GLN A 434 -21.11 22.16 -8.26
C GLN A 434 -20.39 21.99 -6.92
N ALA A 435 -19.30 21.27 -6.96
CA ALA A 435 -18.41 21.11 -5.83
C ALA A 435 -17.94 22.47 -5.27
N GLY A 436 -18.09 22.67 -3.98
CA GLY A 436 -17.56 23.84 -3.28
C GLY A 436 -16.03 23.89 -3.28
N LYS A 437 -15.44 24.99 -2.80
CA LYS A 437 -13.98 25.15 -2.70
C LYS A 437 -13.31 24.08 -1.85
N ARG A 438 -14.01 23.48 -0.87
CA ARG A 438 -13.49 22.46 0.04
C ARG A 438 -13.11 21.14 -0.64
N VAL A 439 -13.64 20.89 -1.84
CA VAL A 439 -13.44 19.66 -2.61
C VAL A 439 -12.64 19.88 -3.88
N LYS A 440 -12.07 21.08 -4.05
CA LYS A 440 -11.10 21.39 -5.10
C LYS A 440 -9.72 21.33 -4.48
N TYR A 441 -8.87 20.45 -4.98
CA TYR A 441 -7.53 20.25 -4.46
C TYR A 441 -6.49 20.80 -5.42
N ASN A 442 -5.39 21.33 -4.89
CA ASN A 442 -4.16 21.62 -5.62
C ASN A 442 -2.96 20.85 -5.05
N ARG A 443 -3.18 20.14 -3.91
CA ARG A 443 -2.24 19.19 -3.31
C ARG A 443 -2.98 17.93 -2.89
N VAL A 444 -2.40 16.78 -3.16
CA VAL A 444 -2.87 15.48 -2.68
C VAL A 444 -1.71 14.75 -2.03
N THR A 445 -1.92 14.27 -0.81
CA THR A 445 -0.96 13.44 -0.07
C THR A 445 -1.51 12.03 0.01
N ALA A 446 -0.85 11.09 -0.68
CA ALA A 446 -1.22 9.68 -0.72
C ALA A 446 -0.36 8.88 0.24
N GLY A 447 -0.99 8.26 1.25
CA GLY A 447 -0.35 7.31 2.16
C GLY A 447 -0.28 5.93 1.50
N PHE A 448 0.88 5.28 1.53
CA PHE A 448 1.10 3.94 0.99
C PHE A 448 2.15 3.20 1.83
N TYR A 449 2.38 1.90 1.58
CA TYR A 449 3.42 1.13 2.27
C TYR A 449 4.65 0.97 1.39
N ASN A 450 5.83 1.38 1.91
CA ASN A 450 7.06 1.40 1.11
C ASN A 450 7.95 0.18 1.43
N PRO A 451 8.11 -0.78 0.49
CA PRO A 451 9.00 -1.93 0.68
C PRO A 451 10.46 -1.54 0.96
N ALA A 452 10.97 -0.48 0.31
CA ALA A 452 12.32 0.01 0.53
C ALA A 452 12.56 0.57 1.96
N LYS A 453 11.48 0.96 2.64
CA LYS A 453 11.47 1.36 4.06
C LYS A 453 10.95 0.25 4.96
N LYS A 454 11.25 -1.02 4.65
CA LYS A 454 10.82 -2.19 5.42
C LYS A 454 9.30 -2.27 5.61
N TRP A 455 8.54 -1.89 4.57
CA TRP A 455 7.07 -1.86 4.57
C TRP A 455 6.45 -0.89 5.59
N GLN A 456 7.19 0.13 6.01
CA GLN A 456 6.63 1.20 6.83
C GLN A 456 5.73 2.13 6.00
N PRO A 457 4.74 2.78 6.63
CA PRO A 457 3.94 3.81 5.98
C PRO A 457 4.82 4.93 5.42
N ASP A 458 4.52 5.35 4.20
CA ASP A 458 5.19 6.45 3.52
C ASP A 458 4.18 7.35 2.81
N LEU A 459 4.58 8.54 2.43
CA LEU A 459 3.72 9.55 1.84
C LEU A 459 4.23 9.96 0.47
N ALA A 460 3.36 9.90 -0.52
CA ALA A 460 3.59 10.49 -1.84
C ALA A 460 2.79 11.79 -1.94
N MET A 461 3.47 12.92 -2.09
CA MET A 461 2.85 14.24 -2.21
C MET A 461 2.85 14.68 -3.67
N ILE A 462 1.69 15.06 -4.16
CA ILE A 462 1.47 15.59 -5.51
C ILE A 462 0.94 17.01 -5.36
N GLU A 463 1.61 17.98 -5.93
CA GLU A 463 1.22 19.38 -5.92
C GLU A 463 1.25 19.97 -7.33
N SER A 464 0.21 20.74 -7.68
CA SER A 464 0.17 21.52 -8.90
C SER A 464 0.37 23.02 -8.59
N THR A 465 1.54 23.54 -8.91
CA THR A 465 1.86 24.96 -8.74
C THR A 465 0.94 25.86 -9.57
N LEU A 466 0.53 25.40 -10.76
CA LEU A 466 -0.40 26.11 -11.62
C LEU A 466 -1.79 26.25 -10.97
N LEU A 467 -2.33 25.14 -10.45
CA LEU A 467 -3.61 25.17 -9.76
C LEU A 467 -3.54 25.97 -8.46
N ARG A 468 -2.43 25.90 -7.74
CA ARG A 468 -2.22 26.71 -6.55
C ARG A 468 -2.20 28.22 -6.87
N ALA A 469 -1.57 28.60 -7.98
CA ALA A 469 -1.60 30.01 -8.44
C ALA A 469 -3.03 30.48 -8.77
N THR A 470 -3.85 29.64 -9.42
CA THR A 470 -5.26 29.96 -9.71
C THR A 470 -6.13 30.01 -8.45
N ASP A 471 -5.75 29.33 -7.39
CA ASP A 471 -6.43 29.30 -6.09
C ASP A 471 -5.91 30.40 -5.12
N ASN A 472 -5.35 31.48 -5.63
CA ASN A 472 -4.77 32.59 -4.85
C ASN A 472 -3.64 32.15 -3.90
N ALA A 473 -2.80 31.26 -4.34
CA ALA A 473 -1.69 30.65 -3.59
C ALA A 473 -2.13 29.87 -2.31
N LEU A 474 -3.42 29.65 -2.10
CA LEU A 474 -3.93 28.84 -1.01
C LEU A 474 -3.57 27.37 -1.25
N ILE A 475 -3.22 26.66 -0.18
CA ILE A 475 -3.03 25.21 -0.21
C ILE A 475 -4.38 24.55 0.08
N LEU A 476 -4.90 23.85 -0.92
CA LEU A 476 -6.12 23.04 -0.83
C LEU A 476 -5.67 21.58 -0.90
N GLU A 477 -5.54 20.95 0.26
CA GLU A 477 -4.96 19.60 0.38
C GLU A 477 -6.03 18.55 0.61
N ALA A 478 -5.87 17.39 -0.07
CA ALA A 478 -6.55 16.15 0.27
C ALA A 478 -5.54 15.11 0.72
N LYS A 479 -5.93 14.27 1.67
CA LYS A 479 -5.20 13.08 2.08
C LYS A 479 -5.97 11.85 1.66
N ILE A 480 -5.29 10.88 1.07
CA ILE A 480 -5.85 9.59 0.67
C ILE A 480 -4.99 8.46 1.22
N ASP A 481 -5.61 7.38 1.66
CA ASP A 481 -4.90 6.20 2.14
C ASP A 481 -5.07 5.05 1.15
N LEU A 482 -3.93 4.45 0.77
CA LEU A 482 -3.84 3.38 -0.21
C LEU A 482 -3.22 2.13 0.45
N PRO A 483 -4.00 1.38 1.27
CA PRO A 483 -3.47 0.31 2.11
C PRO A 483 -2.95 -0.91 1.32
N PHE A 484 -3.35 -1.05 0.07
CA PHE A 484 -2.91 -2.13 -0.84
C PHE A 484 -1.94 -1.66 -1.93
N THR A 485 -1.41 -0.45 -1.82
CA THR A 485 -0.41 0.08 -2.77
C THR A 485 0.96 0.07 -2.10
N ALA A 486 1.94 -0.54 -2.75
CA ALA A 486 3.30 -0.68 -2.24
C ALA A 486 4.35 0.08 -3.08
N ASN A 487 3.93 0.84 -4.09
CA ASN A 487 4.82 1.53 -5.00
C ASN A 487 4.51 3.02 -5.04
N SER A 488 5.54 3.87 -4.86
CA SER A 488 5.40 5.32 -4.80
C SER A 488 4.87 5.92 -6.11
N TYR A 489 5.25 5.37 -7.27
CA TYR A 489 4.77 5.87 -8.56
C TYR A 489 3.27 5.61 -8.75
N ARG A 490 2.78 4.43 -8.34
CA ARG A 490 1.35 4.11 -8.35
C ARG A 490 0.57 5.03 -7.40
N ALA A 491 1.11 5.26 -6.20
CA ALA A 491 0.51 6.19 -5.24
C ALA A 491 0.45 7.62 -5.79
N GLN A 492 1.53 8.09 -6.44
CA GLN A 492 1.56 9.39 -7.11
C GLN A 492 0.55 9.45 -8.26
N ASN A 493 0.46 8.41 -9.08
CA ASN A 493 -0.49 8.35 -10.20
C ASN A 493 -1.94 8.45 -9.70
N ILE A 494 -2.32 7.65 -8.69
CA ILE A 494 -3.66 7.71 -8.09
C ILE A 494 -3.91 9.10 -7.49
N GLY A 495 -2.92 9.69 -6.80
CA GLY A 495 -3.01 11.04 -6.26
C GLY A 495 -3.18 12.12 -7.34
N GLN A 496 -2.47 12.02 -8.45
CA GLN A 496 -2.60 12.94 -9.58
C GLN A 496 -3.99 12.87 -10.23
N LEU A 497 -4.49 11.66 -10.45
CA LEU A 497 -5.84 11.45 -10.98
C LEU A 497 -6.90 12.03 -10.05
N THR A 498 -6.73 11.86 -8.73
CA THR A 498 -7.59 12.44 -7.70
C THR A 498 -7.57 13.97 -7.74
N LEU A 499 -6.39 14.57 -7.85
CA LEU A 499 -6.21 16.01 -7.98
C LEU A 499 -6.91 16.53 -9.23
N ASN A 500 -6.66 15.92 -10.40
CA ASN A 500 -7.29 16.30 -11.66
C ASN A 500 -8.81 16.20 -11.57
N GLN A 501 -9.33 15.10 -11.03
CA GLN A 501 -10.76 14.84 -10.90
C GLN A 501 -11.47 15.89 -10.02
N SER A 502 -10.80 16.40 -8.98
CA SER A 502 -11.36 17.41 -8.09
C SER A 502 -11.71 18.73 -8.82
N ARG A 503 -11.16 18.95 -10.00
CA ARG A 503 -11.41 20.15 -10.81
C ARG A 503 -12.66 20.05 -11.70
N TYR A 504 -13.17 18.82 -11.90
CA TYR A 504 -14.38 18.53 -12.67
C TYR A 504 -15.48 18.10 -11.70
N GLY A 505 -16.06 19.07 -11.00
CA GLY A 505 -16.94 18.85 -9.86
C GLY A 505 -18.43 19.08 -10.14
N LEU A 506 -18.87 19.12 -11.41
CA LEU A 506 -20.29 19.19 -11.70
C LEU A 506 -20.95 17.84 -11.49
N VAL A 507 -22.04 17.84 -10.77
CA VAL A 507 -22.92 16.68 -10.59
C VAL A 507 -24.31 17.05 -11.04
N VAL A 508 -24.91 16.18 -11.84
CA VAL A 508 -26.28 16.34 -12.33
C VAL A 508 -27.15 15.21 -11.80
N LYS A 509 -28.36 15.55 -11.46
CA LYS A 509 -29.41 14.63 -11.04
C LYS A 509 -30.67 14.93 -11.84
N PHE A 510 -31.26 13.91 -12.41
CA PHE A 510 -32.51 14.04 -13.17
C PHE A 510 -33.24 12.71 -13.27
N SER A 511 -34.51 12.77 -13.58
CA SER A 511 -35.28 11.61 -14.03
C SER A 511 -35.29 11.56 -15.55
N ALA A 512 -35.29 10.38 -16.10
CA ALA A 512 -35.40 10.13 -17.54
C ALA A 512 -36.45 9.04 -17.81
N PHE A 513 -36.89 8.94 -19.06
CA PHE A 513 -37.71 7.80 -19.49
C PHE A 513 -36.93 6.49 -19.40
N GLN A 514 -37.63 5.36 -19.52
CA GLN A 514 -37.07 4.00 -19.44
C GLN A 514 -35.88 3.75 -20.38
N GLU A 515 -35.74 4.54 -21.45
CA GLU A 515 -34.56 4.53 -22.33
C GLU A 515 -33.24 4.72 -21.57
N GLY A 516 -33.26 5.40 -20.41
CA GLY A 516 -32.11 5.53 -19.52
C GLY A 516 -31.54 4.22 -19.01
N LEU A 517 -32.31 3.10 -19.05
CA LEU A 517 -31.85 1.75 -18.73
C LEU A 517 -30.88 1.16 -19.76
N ARG A 518 -30.69 1.84 -20.91
CA ARG A 518 -29.64 1.47 -21.88
C ARG A 518 -28.23 1.78 -21.37
N CYS A 519 -28.14 2.56 -20.30
CA CYS A 519 -26.89 2.90 -19.65
C CYS A 519 -26.73 2.13 -18.35
N GLU A 520 -25.50 1.97 -17.94
CA GLU A 520 -25.13 1.37 -16.66
C GLU A 520 -24.28 2.31 -15.82
N VAL A 521 -24.20 2.03 -14.53
CA VAL A 521 -23.29 2.77 -13.64
C VAL A 521 -21.84 2.58 -14.11
N GLY A 522 -21.09 3.69 -14.20
CA GLY A 522 -19.73 3.70 -14.74
C GLY A 522 -19.65 4.15 -16.20
N ASP A 523 -20.75 4.10 -16.96
CA ASP A 523 -20.78 4.57 -18.35
C ASP A 523 -20.55 6.07 -18.43
N VAL A 524 -19.93 6.49 -19.52
CA VAL A 524 -19.76 7.90 -19.89
C VAL A 524 -20.81 8.24 -20.94
N VAL A 525 -21.68 9.18 -20.64
CA VAL A 525 -22.79 9.58 -21.50
C VAL A 525 -22.73 11.03 -21.88
N PRO A 526 -23.05 11.41 -23.12
CA PRO A 526 -23.23 12.80 -23.51
C PRO A 526 -24.58 13.33 -23.04
N ILE A 527 -24.58 14.53 -22.49
CA ILE A 527 -25.80 15.24 -22.10
C ILE A 527 -25.90 16.55 -22.90
N THR A 528 -27.03 16.75 -23.57
CA THR A 528 -27.36 17.98 -24.30
C THR A 528 -28.59 18.63 -23.66
N HIS A 529 -28.46 19.88 -23.22
CA HIS A 529 -29.53 20.62 -22.58
C HIS A 529 -29.36 22.13 -22.80
N SER A 530 -30.40 22.81 -23.22
CA SER A 530 -30.36 24.23 -23.61
C SER A 530 -30.10 25.15 -22.44
N THR A 531 -30.71 24.92 -21.27
CA THR A 531 -30.61 25.80 -20.09
C THR A 531 -29.16 26.00 -19.62
N PRO A 532 -28.35 24.98 -19.39
CA PRO A 532 -26.92 25.14 -19.08
C PRO A 532 -26.07 25.37 -20.34
N GLY A 533 -26.65 25.35 -21.54
CA GLY A 533 -25.94 25.53 -22.80
C GLY A 533 -25.01 24.34 -23.14
N TRP A 534 -25.35 23.12 -22.74
CA TRP A 534 -24.52 21.96 -23.00
C TRP A 534 -24.86 21.31 -24.34
N SER A 535 -23.83 21.06 -25.13
CA SER A 535 -23.88 20.30 -26.36
C SER A 535 -22.99 19.06 -26.22
N ALA A 536 -23.60 17.89 -26.04
CA ALA A 536 -22.91 16.61 -25.84
C ALA A 536 -21.82 16.65 -24.73
N LYS A 537 -22.07 17.39 -23.66
CA LYS A 537 -21.15 17.43 -22.53
C LYS A 537 -21.12 16.07 -21.83
N LEU A 538 -19.93 15.53 -21.57
CA LEU A 538 -19.74 14.19 -21.07
C LEU A 538 -19.89 14.10 -19.54
N PHE A 539 -20.61 13.09 -19.10
CA PHE A 539 -20.79 12.76 -17.69
C PHE A 539 -20.64 11.26 -17.46
N ARG A 540 -20.02 10.87 -16.34
CA ARG A 540 -19.98 9.48 -15.89
C ARG A 540 -21.13 9.21 -14.96
N ILE A 541 -21.88 8.17 -15.22
CA ILE A 541 -23.01 7.74 -14.40
C ILE A 541 -22.50 7.15 -13.10
N LEU A 542 -23.00 7.66 -11.97
CA LEU A 542 -22.69 7.20 -10.63
C LEU A 542 -23.81 6.35 -10.02
N GLN A 543 -25.05 6.65 -10.37
CA GLN A 543 -26.22 5.94 -9.85
C GLN A 543 -27.32 5.92 -10.90
N ILE A 544 -27.99 4.78 -10.98
CA ILE A 544 -29.24 4.59 -11.73
C ILE A 544 -30.23 3.93 -10.79
N GLU A 545 -31.43 4.48 -10.71
CA GLU A 545 -32.51 3.97 -9.88
C GLU A 545 -33.79 3.92 -10.70
N ILE A 546 -34.49 2.79 -10.65
CA ILE A 546 -35.81 2.63 -11.29
C ILE A 546 -36.84 3.03 -10.25
N LYS A 547 -37.63 4.05 -10.54
CA LYS A 547 -38.72 4.53 -9.67
C LYS A 547 -40.02 3.78 -9.93
N ASP A 548 -40.95 3.87 -8.97
CA ASP A 548 -42.25 3.21 -9.04
C ASP A 548 -43.14 3.69 -10.20
N ASN A 549 -42.86 4.87 -10.78
CA ASN A 549 -43.55 5.44 -11.94
C ASN A 549 -42.88 5.08 -13.28
N ASP A 550 -42.04 4.05 -13.32
CA ASP A 550 -41.26 3.62 -14.48
C ASP A 550 -40.25 4.66 -15.02
N GLU A 551 -39.98 5.72 -14.27
CA GLU A 551 -38.89 6.64 -14.56
C GLU A 551 -37.55 6.09 -14.06
N VAL A 552 -36.49 6.53 -14.71
CA VAL A 552 -35.11 6.21 -14.34
C VAL A 552 -34.46 7.45 -13.75
N TYR A 553 -34.16 7.39 -12.46
CA TYR A 553 -33.40 8.47 -11.80
C TYR A 553 -31.92 8.26 -12.02
N VAL A 554 -31.25 9.29 -12.51
CA VAL A 554 -29.83 9.28 -12.87
C VAL A 554 -29.07 10.31 -12.06
N VAL A 555 -27.95 9.88 -11.46
CA VAL A 555 -26.93 10.77 -10.90
C VAL A 555 -25.65 10.59 -11.70
N ALA A 556 -25.15 11.68 -12.27
CA ALA A 556 -23.95 11.62 -13.08
C ALA A 556 -22.99 12.79 -12.75
N ARG A 557 -21.69 12.49 -12.78
CA ARG A 557 -20.61 13.44 -12.54
C ARG A 557 -19.92 13.81 -13.84
N GLU A 558 -19.51 15.07 -13.94
CA GLU A 558 -18.74 15.57 -15.09
C GLU A 558 -17.55 14.68 -15.39
N TYR A 559 -17.41 14.35 -16.67
CA TYR A 559 -16.31 13.57 -17.21
C TYR A 559 -15.51 14.41 -18.19
N ASN A 560 -14.19 14.31 -18.09
CA ASN A 560 -13.26 14.86 -19.07
C ASN A 560 -12.08 13.91 -19.24
N ALA A 561 -11.70 13.60 -20.47
CA ALA A 561 -10.59 12.70 -20.75
C ALA A 561 -9.25 13.24 -20.19
N SER A 562 -9.09 14.56 -20.04
CA SER A 562 -7.90 15.18 -19.46
C SER A 562 -7.66 14.80 -17.98
N ILE A 563 -8.69 14.33 -17.27
CA ILE A 563 -8.54 13.80 -15.90
C ILE A 563 -7.52 12.66 -15.89
N TYR A 564 -7.55 11.81 -16.91
CA TYR A 564 -6.78 10.58 -17.02
C TYR A 564 -5.45 10.75 -17.73
N THR A 565 -5.09 12.01 -18.07
CA THR A 565 -3.76 12.30 -18.61
C THR A 565 -2.73 12.07 -17.52
N GLN A 566 -1.83 11.13 -17.76
CA GLN A 566 -0.73 10.85 -16.85
C GLN A 566 0.27 12.01 -16.91
N ALA A 567 0.62 12.56 -15.75
CA ALA A 567 1.77 13.42 -15.65
C ALA A 567 3.05 12.57 -15.66
N VAL A 568 4.11 13.09 -16.24
CA VAL A 568 5.44 12.52 -16.02
C VAL A 568 5.77 12.76 -14.55
N LEU A 569 5.66 11.71 -13.74
CA LEU A 569 5.92 11.77 -12.31
C LEU A 569 7.44 11.84 -12.11
N ALA A 570 7.87 12.74 -11.25
CA ALA A 570 9.25 12.76 -10.80
C ALA A 570 9.53 11.53 -9.93
N PRO A 571 10.74 10.95 -9.95
CA PRO A 571 11.13 9.97 -8.95
C PRO A 571 10.79 10.53 -7.57
N ALA A 572 10.21 9.69 -6.69
CA ALA A 572 10.01 10.11 -5.30
C ALA A 572 11.36 10.59 -4.78
N ALA A 573 11.41 11.82 -4.28
CA ALA A 573 12.62 12.32 -3.66
C ALA A 573 12.95 11.33 -2.53
N VAL A 574 14.06 10.62 -2.68
CA VAL A 574 14.63 9.87 -1.57
C VAL A 574 15.00 10.94 -0.55
N ILE A 575 14.14 11.16 0.42
CA ILE A 575 14.54 11.90 1.61
C ILE A 575 15.60 11.00 2.21
N ALA A 576 16.86 11.35 2.01
CA ALA A 576 17.97 10.68 2.67
C ALA A 576 17.58 10.57 4.14
N GLU A 577 17.62 9.36 4.69
CA GLU A 577 17.52 9.19 6.13
C GLU A 577 18.52 10.19 6.72
N SER A 578 18.05 11.06 7.59
CA SER A 578 18.96 11.97 8.26
C SER A 578 19.99 11.09 8.95
N ASN A 579 21.23 11.10 8.46
CA ASN A 579 22.36 10.51 9.16
C ASN A 579 22.60 11.35 10.43
N LEU A 580 21.62 11.35 11.33
CA LEU A 580 21.84 11.88 12.65
C LEU A 580 22.88 10.96 13.31
N PRO A 581 23.95 11.52 13.84
CA PRO A 581 24.93 10.75 14.57
C PRO A 581 24.23 9.94 15.67
N ASP A 582 24.73 8.74 15.91
CA ASP A 582 24.22 7.90 16.99
C ASP A 582 24.34 8.67 18.32
N PRO A 583 23.22 8.97 19.03
CA PRO A 583 23.24 9.72 20.28
C PRO A 583 24.02 9.00 21.39
N PHE A 584 24.29 7.70 21.24
CA PHE A 584 25.08 6.88 22.16
C PHE A 584 26.56 6.76 21.75
N SER A 585 26.92 7.25 20.57
CA SER A 585 28.31 7.31 20.12
C SER A 585 28.98 8.56 20.72
N VAL A 586 29.95 8.35 21.62
CA VAL A 586 30.71 9.46 22.22
C VAL A 586 31.73 9.97 21.20
N PRO A 587 31.60 11.22 20.72
CA PRO A 587 32.53 11.76 19.74
C PRO A 587 33.92 11.94 20.36
N THR A 588 34.95 11.60 19.58
CA THR A 588 36.34 11.77 20.02
C THR A 588 36.71 13.24 20.07
N VAL A 589 37.23 13.72 21.19
CA VAL A 589 37.79 15.06 21.33
C VAL A 589 39.15 15.08 20.63
N THR A 590 39.33 16.01 19.69
CA THR A 590 40.57 16.15 18.91
C THR A 590 41.26 17.45 19.19
N GLY A 591 42.50 17.59 18.73
CA GLY A 591 43.27 18.83 18.85
C GLY A 591 43.65 19.18 20.30
N LEU A 592 43.84 18.16 21.15
CA LEU A 592 44.29 18.41 22.55
C LEU A 592 45.64 19.11 22.56
N THR A 593 45.68 20.24 23.22
CA THR A 593 46.92 21.03 23.46
C THR A 593 47.10 21.29 24.93
N LEU A 594 48.32 21.20 25.40
CA LEU A 594 48.69 21.48 26.77
C LEU A 594 49.78 22.59 26.79
N ALA A 595 49.58 23.57 27.61
CA ALA A 595 50.58 24.62 27.84
C ALA A 595 50.78 24.83 29.36
N SER A 596 52.03 24.91 29.77
CA SER A 596 52.41 25.17 31.17
C SER A 596 53.72 25.95 31.20
N GLY A 597 54.17 26.38 32.38
CA GLY A 597 55.41 27.12 32.59
C GLY A 597 55.19 28.60 32.89
N THR A 598 56.29 29.40 32.81
CA THR A 598 56.25 30.79 33.23
C THR A 598 55.27 31.68 32.49
N ALA A 599 54.96 31.36 31.24
CA ALA A 599 53.94 32.04 30.40
C ALA A 599 52.52 31.84 30.88
N GLU A 600 52.24 30.73 31.57
CA GLU A 600 50.91 30.34 32.03
C GLU A 600 50.67 30.60 33.52
N LEU A 601 51.59 31.27 34.19
CA LEU A 601 51.40 31.63 35.59
C LEU A 601 50.28 32.66 35.75
N LEU A 602 49.38 32.39 36.67
CA LEU A 602 48.31 33.31 37.05
C LEU A 602 48.77 34.13 38.25
N ARG A 603 48.90 35.45 38.08
CA ARG A 603 49.16 36.36 39.16
C ARG A 603 47.85 36.88 39.74
N LEU A 604 47.64 36.63 41.02
CA LEU A 604 46.46 37.11 41.75
C LEU A 604 46.64 38.56 42.21
N ALA A 605 45.54 39.21 42.58
CA ALA A 605 45.56 40.64 43.01
C ALA A 605 46.36 40.90 44.31
N ASP A 606 46.57 39.89 45.13
CA ASP A 606 47.37 39.92 46.34
C ASP A 606 48.88 39.75 46.10
N GLY A 607 49.27 39.60 44.81
CA GLY A 607 50.65 39.39 44.39
C GLY A 607 51.12 37.94 44.40
N SER A 608 50.30 36.98 44.86
CA SER A 608 50.60 35.56 44.79
C SER A 608 50.58 35.03 43.37
N VAL A 609 51.34 33.96 43.10
CA VAL A 609 51.50 33.36 41.79
C VAL A 609 51.03 31.88 41.86
N ILE A 610 50.07 31.57 41.04
CA ILE A 610 49.54 30.18 40.90
C ILE A 610 50.06 29.59 39.60
N SER A 611 50.64 28.38 39.68
CA SER A 611 50.98 27.58 38.53
C SER A 611 49.73 26.94 38.00
N ARG A 612 49.52 26.99 36.67
CA ARG A 612 48.38 26.36 35.99
C ARG A 612 48.85 25.67 34.75
N ILE A 613 48.01 24.67 34.35
CA ILE A 613 48.10 24.02 33.06
C ILE A 613 46.89 24.50 32.25
N ARG A 614 47.16 25.06 31.07
CA ARG A 614 46.09 25.38 30.11
C ARG A 614 45.87 24.20 29.20
N VAL A 615 44.64 23.74 29.16
CA VAL A 615 44.20 22.66 28.28
C VAL A 615 43.33 23.26 27.20
N GLY A 616 43.66 23.00 25.95
CA GLY A 616 42.85 23.42 24.80
C GLY A 616 42.48 22.19 23.96
N TRP A 617 41.34 22.26 23.31
CA TRP A 617 40.88 21.21 22.39
C TRP A 617 40.06 21.82 21.26
N THR A 618 39.86 21.05 20.18
CA THR A 618 38.93 21.38 19.12
C THR A 618 37.52 20.90 19.54
N ALA A 619 36.54 21.80 19.50
CA ALA A 619 35.16 21.45 19.83
C ALA A 619 34.65 20.36 18.88
N PRO A 620 34.00 19.30 19.38
CA PRO A 620 33.39 18.29 18.53
C PRO A 620 32.36 18.92 17.58
N SER A 621 32.37 18.49 16.33
CA SER A 621 31.39 18.94 15.32
C SER A 621 30.05 18.21 15.41
N ASP A 622 29.96 17.19 16.25
CA ASP A 622 28.76 16.41 16.48
C ASP A 622 27.66 17.26 17.09
N ILE A 623 26.46 17.21 16.50
CA ILE A 623 25.29 18.02 16.88
C ILE A 623 24.85 17.75 18.34
N TYR A 624 24.99 16.52 18.83
CA TYR A 624 24.61 16.15 20.19
C TYR A 624 25.66 16.59 21.22
N ALA A 625 26.92 16.60 20.82
CA ALA A 625 28.03 16.98 21.69
C ALA A 625 28.22 18.51 21.82
N GLN A 626 27.72 19.33 20.89
CA GLN A 626 27.89 20.79 20.88
C GLN A 626 27.34 21.50 22.13
N LYS A 627 26.40 20.92 22.83
CA LYS A 627 25.80 21.44 24.07
C LYS A 627 26.21 20.63 25.31
N GLY A 628 27.08 19.65 25.12
CA GLY A 628 27.59 18.80 26.19
C GLY A 628 28.68 19.48 27.01
N GLN A 629 29.11 18.79 28.05
CA GLN A 629 30.26 19.17 28.88
C GLN A 629 31.43 18.22 28.60
N ILE A 630 32.65 18.75 28.62
CA ILE A 630 33.88 17.97 28.54
C ILE A 630 34.48 17.93 29.92
N GLU A 631 34.64 16.75 30.48
CA GLU A 631 35.33 16.55 31.73
C GLU A 631 36.84 16.44 31.47
N VAL A 632 37.61 17.29 32.13
CA VAL A 632 39.07 17.26 32.07
C VAL A 632 39.59 16.65 33.36
N GLN A 633 40.21 15.49 33.24
CA GLN A 633 40.83 14.81 34.41
C GLN A 633 42.35 14.95 34.37
N SER A 634 42.95 15.14 35.51
CA SER A 634 44.40 15.22 35.69
C SER A 634 44.88 14.17 36.70
N ARG A 635 46.14 13.73 36.58
CA ARG A 635 46.79 12.89 37.59
C ARG A 635 48.27 13.21 37.71
N ILE A 636 48.80 12.96 38.85
CA ILE A 636 50.27 12.99 39.07
C ILE A 636 50.88 11.78 38.36
N ALA A 637 52.04 11.93 37.72
CA ALA A 637 52.62 10.91 36.84
C ALA A 637 52.80 9.53 37.48
N ASN A 638 52.95 9.45 38.79
CA ASN A 638 53.16 8.22 39.54
C ASN A 638 51.90 7.71 40.28
N GLU A 639 50.75 8.34 40.08
CA GLU A 639 49.50 7.92 40.69
C GLU A 639 48.60 7.21 39.67
N SER A 640 47.78 6.27 40.16
CA SER A 640 46.85 5.52 39.33
C SER A 640 45.46 6.20 39.21
N ALA A 641 45.12 7.06 40.17
CA ALA A 641 43.83 7.73 40.24
C ALA A 641 43.81 9.02 39.43
N TRP A 642 42.74 9.23 38.63
CA TRP A 642 42.47 10.47 37.95
C TRP A 642 41.58 11.36 38.81
N SER A 643 41.87 12.67 38.85
CA SER A 643 41.06 13.70 39.52
C SER A 643 40.49 14.65 38.48
N PRO A 644 39.21 15.11 38.61
CA PRO A 644 38.63 16.11 37.74
C PRO A 644 39.30 17.48 37.87
#